data_c95e685ac0e8bbb33f1ed7c853ae93d0
#
_entry.id   c95e685ac0e8bbb33f1ed7c853ae93d0
#
_cell.length_a   1.000
_cell.length_b   1.000
_cell.length_c   1.000
_cell.angle_alpha   90.00
_cell.angle_beta   90.00
_cell.angle_gamma   90.00
#
_symmetry.space_group_name_H-M   'P 1'
#
loop_
_entity.id
_entity.type
_entity.pdbx_description
1 polymer ?
#
loop_
_entity_poly.entity_id
_entity_poly.type
_entity_poly.pdbx_seq_one_letter_code
_entity_poly.pdbx_strand_id
1 'polypeptide(L)'
;MSPPCHRLYLFLDGELPPVDEENFRHHLARCGMCASGLHEAMQLELLGFQALHPEGLPLEEEVEEAPRFETSPAWPAPPWPKPAWHQRLRSVLPARRGPVGWWAAGAVALAAGLLVLVLAVPRARDTSPEVWVAHATQRALEARVSYSRADGYRPYVPMRAGPEAPVVTAPLPLRELAELEDRGDLHGIAAAYLVRRDVRQAADFLRRTPASLDRDSDLAVIALEQGRREDALEQLETVLRKSPDHPQALWNRALVLRELGLTLQAAEAFDAVVKLGEAGWSEEARVRSQALRSETLLRSRDFQDARAAAQNLTTMQGARLPLAEARRFPGVVRLSFYDALRTATTREAALRLLPLAEVLDEVQGGSTLRDTVQAVARADFQRRGPLARDYARLLRGEHPSPGAFLEMLRRSGEDDLYLGALVALDVVARHLDDFERIARAGGDPWLVLLAERELSVREEHAGEPWKAEQRLRAALSSCSGRGLAYRCAMLRRRLADLFVRLHRQADALEEARDGWRLTRELGEWNLEQQFLQEMAQIARLRHNAASARAFLRESLSRIPDDCEQRTYVHRNLAIVAWSDFRPDEAREELEQATRCGRPLGMSGAWVLSYLARHGAEVRDEDLLRRTLDELRRGSRTPGELALLTFLDGQFMLERERASGRELLHGAIDAAEALPRDVDARKARVFSYGVLVSDAARSGVQEQVLALMGQALRVPVPERCVLAVSVDHERTVTTVRDAVGALSGVYDDRRSSSLHGTADGLVPSRLVAALRGCEHVDVLALPPVHGLPGLLPADLAWSYRVGRPGPVPEARVQGGRHLVVTGVDAPPALGLEKLSPLEAPRVPDPLRVELRGAAATPSRVLREMAEAREIELHTHGLFSSELSDSSLLVLAPEEDGRYALAANQVREQPLAGAPLVLLAACGAARAAPFLHETVSLPVAFIEAGARTVLASTGDIPDTAGRFFESVRERIRAGAPASRALRDERLAWLAREPAATWPAQVLLFE
;
A
#
# COMPACT_ATOMS: atom_id res chain seq x y z
N MET A 1 21.22 -13.88 7.91
CA MET A 1 21.31 -13.20 9.22
C MET A 1 20.12 -12.28 9.31
N SER A 2 19.26 -12.48 10.30
CA SER A 2 18.09 -11.61 10.50
C SER A 2 18.55 -10.17 10.77
N PRO A 3 17.79 -9.15 10.31
CA PRO A 3 18.16 -7.75 10.57
C PRO A 3 18.35 -7.53 12.07
N PRO A 4 19.34 -6.76 12.51
CA PRO A 4 19.64 -6.60 13.94
C PRO A 4 18.51 -5.96 14.76
N CYS A 5 17.58 -5.24 14.12
CA CYS A 5 16.50 -4.52 14.81
C CYS A 5 15.54 -5.39 15.63
N HIS A 6 15.26 -6.64 15.21
CA HIS A 6 14.38 -7.57 15.97
C HIS A 6 15.02 -8.05 17.28
N ARG A 7 16.30 -7.76 17.52
CA ARG A 7 17.00 -8.11 18.76
C ARG A 7 16.90 -7.01 19.83
N LEU A 8 16.19 -5.91 19.58
CA LEU A 8 16.05 -4.80 20.54
C LEU A 8 15.49 -5.27 21.89
N TYR A 9 14.46 -6.10 21.86
CA TYR A 9 13.84 -6.59 23.10
C TYR A 9 14.75 -7.55 23.87
N LEU A 10 15.46 -8.45 23.18
CA LEU A 10 16.45 -9.32 23.80
C LEU A 10 17.61 -8.51 24.42
N PHE A 11 17.94 -7.36 23.82
CA PHE A 11 18.92 -6.42 24.39
C PHE A 11 18.39 -5.73 25.64
N LEU A 12 17.12 -5.30 25.63
CA LEU A 12 16.46 -4.67 26.79
C LEU A 12 16.32 -5.64 27.95
N ASP A 13 16.01 -6.90 27.68
CA ASP A 13 15.85 -7.94 28.69
C ASP A 13 17.21 -8.53 29.17
N GLY A 14 18.34 -8.07 28.60
CA GLY A 14 19.67 -8.58 28.94
C GLY A 14 19.92 -10.03 28.49
N GLU A 15 19.14 -10.55 27.56
CA GLU A 15 19.20 -11.94 27.08
C GLU A 15 20.13 -12.18 25.90
N LEU A 16 20.80 -11.12 25.38
CA LEU A 16 21.75 -11.26 24.29
C LEU A 16 23.09 -11.84 24.80
N PRO A 17 23.68 -12.81 24.08
CA PRO A 17 25.06 -13.23 24.36
C PRO A 17 26.03 -12.05 24.23
N PRO A 18 27.13 -12.00 25.01
CA PRO A 18 28.02 -10.82 25.05
C PRO A 18 28.57 -10.34 23.71
N VAL A 19 28.84 -11.25 22.78
CA VAL A 19 29.31 -10.91 21.42
C VAL A 19 28.16 -10.28 20.56
N ASP A 20 26.95 -10.77 20.73
CA ASP A 20 25.78 -10.25 20.03
C ASP A 20 25.31 -8.93 20.64
N GLU A 21 25.46 -8.76 21.93
CA GLU A 21 25.18 -7.52 22.66
C GLU A 21 26.10 -6.38 22.18
N GLU A 22 27.39 -6.60 22.07
CA GLU A 22 28.34 -5.62 21.55
C GLU A 22 28.04 -5.25 20.08
N ASN A 23 27.72 -6.24 19.25
CA ASN A 23 27.29 -6.01 17.87
C ASN A 23 25.99 -5.21 17.82
N PHE A 24 25.07 -5.44 18.76
CA PHE A 24 23.81 -4.70 18.83
C PHE A 24 24.02 -3.27 19.32
N ARG A 25 24.91 -3.00 20.27
CA ARG A 25 25.31 -1.64 20.69
C ARG A 25 25.86 -0.83 19.51
N HIS A 26 26.70 -1.44 18.67
CA HIS A 26 27.16 -0.79 17.44
C HIS A 26 26.04 -0.52 16.43
N HIS A 27 25.02 -1.39 16.39
CA HIS A 27 23.82 -1.17 15.58
C HIS A 27 22.97 -0.02 16.14
N LEU A 28 22.73 0.03 17.46
CA LEU A 28 22.00 1.12 18.14
C LEU A 28 22.56 2.51 17.80
N ALA A 29 23.89 2.64 17.79
CA ALA A 29 24.57 3.90 17.48
C ALA A 29 24.33 4.39 16.03
N ARG A 30 23.79 3.54 15.14
CA ARG A 30 23.59 3.81 13.71
C ARG A 30 22.15 3.65 13.24
N CYS A 31 21.27 3.10 14.06
CA CYS A 31 19.89 2.81 13.72
C CYS A 31 18.93 3.65 14.57
N GLY A 32 18.42 4.74 13.98
CA GLY A 32 17.49 5.65 14.67
C GLY A 32 16.21 4.96 15.18
N MET A 33 15.73 3.93 14.48
CA MET A 33 14.55 3.16 14.89
C MET A 33 14.79 2.35 16.16
N CYS A 34 15.95 1.68 16.28
CA CYS A 34 16.30 0.95 17.50
C CYS A 34 16.63 1.90 18.65
N ALA A 35 17.25 3.04 18.37
CA ALA A 35 17.52 4.07 19.38
C ALA A 35 16.22 4.68 19.93
N SER A 36 15.23 4.94 19.07
CA SER A 36 13.90 5.41 19.47
C SER A 36 13.14 4.34 20.29
N GLY A 37 13.15 3.10 19.84
CA GLY A 37 12.48 2.00 20.55
C GLY A 37 13.13 1.70 21.91
N LEU A 38 14.46 1.84 22.05
CA LEU A 38 15.15 1.78 23.33
C LEU A 38 14.70 2.90 24.27
N HIS A 39 14.63 4.12 23.76
CA HIS A 39 14.18 5.27 24.53
C HIS A 39 12.72 5.12 25.01
N GLU A 40 11.82 4.66 24.14
CA GLU A 40 10.42 4.38 24.50
C GLU A 40 10.30 3.30 25.59
N ALA A 41 11.06 2.22 25.47
CA ALA A 41 11.08 1.15 26.47
C ALA A 41 11.59 1.64 27.82
N MET A 42 12.67 2.42 27.86
CA MET A 42 13.19 3.02 29.08
C MET A 42 12.20 4.01 29.71
N GLN A 43 11.45 4.77 28.91
CA GLN A 43 10.38 5.64 29.44
C GLN A 43 9.23 4.85 30.05
N LEU A 44 8.81 3.76 29.43
CA LEU A 44 7.77 2.87 29.95
C LEU A 44 8.20 2.20 31.26
N GLU A 45 9.46 1.79 31.34
CA GLU A 45 10.03 1.21 32.56
C GLU A 45 10.08 2.22 33.70
N LEU A 46 10.49 3.47 33.40
CA LEU A 46 10.48 4.58 34.37
C LEU A 46 9.06 4.91 34.84
N LEU A 47 8.09 4.97 33.94
CA LEU A 47 6.69 5.20 34.27
C LEU A 47 6.09 4.04 35.08
N GLY A 48 6.43 2.80 34.72
CA GLY A 48 6.04 1.62 35.50
C GLY A 48 6.64 1.64 36.91
N PHE A 49 7.89 2.01 37.04
CA PHE A 49 8.55 2.18 38.33
C PHE A 49 7.90 3.29 39.18
N GLN A 50 7.62 4.44 38.59
CA GLN A 50 6.91 5.55 39.25
C GLN A 50 5.49 5.19 39.66
N ALA A 51 4.77 4.37 38.89
CA ALA A 51 3.43 3.89 39.24
C ALA A 51 3.44 2.87 40.39
N LEU A 52 4.49 2.08 40.48
CA LEU A 52 4.66 1.09 41.55
C LEU A 52 5.22 1.67 42.86
N HIS A 53 5.89 2.83 42.79
CA HIS A 53 6.53 3.49 43.94
C HIS A 53 6.12 4.96 44.04
N PRO A 54 4.86 5.25 44.42
CA PRO A 54 4.35 6.63 44.50
C PRO A 54 4.99 7.50 45.55
N GLU A 55 5.82 6.95 46.43
CA GLU A 55 6.46 7.67 47.57
C GLU A 55 7.90 8.17 47.33
N GLY A 56 8.32 8.31 46.08
CA GLY A 56 9.59 8.95 45.75
C GLY A 56 10.82 8.04 45.95
N LEU A 57 11.78 8.16 45.04
CA LEU A 57 13.05 7.45 45.11
C LEU A 57 13.83 7.82 46.36
N PRO A 58 14.42 6.85 47.10
CA PRO A 58 15.46 7.18 48.10
C PRO A 58 16.70 7.69 47.37
N LEU A 59 17.01 8.95 47.58
CA LEU A 59 18.33 9.50 47.22
C LEU A 59 19.31 9.02 48.29
N GLU A 60 20.34 8.34 47.85
CA GLU A 60 21.64 8.01 48.50
C GLU A 60 21.94 6.52 48.52
N GLU A 61 22.73 6.09 47.59
CA GLU A 61 23.85 5.19 47.78
C GLU A 61 24.97 5.53 46.82
N GLU A 62 26.17 5.55 47.33
CA GLU A 62 27.43 6.07 46.80
C GLU A 62 27.75 5.52 45.42
N VAL A 63 27.91 6.41 44.44
CA VAL A 63 28.45 6.07 43.10
C VAL A 63 29.99 6.13 43.22
N GLU A 64 30.63 4.99 43.07
CA GLU A 64 32.08 4.86 42.89
C GLU A 64 32.54 5.68 41.67
N GLU A 65 33.51 6.57 41.88
CA GLU A 65 34.02 7.48 40.85
C GLU A 65 34.59 6.72 39.62
N ALA A 66 33.99 6.89 38.47
CA ALA A 66 34.55 6.47 37.20
C ALA A 66 35.71 7.41 36.78
N PRO A 67 36.76 6.91 36.13
CA PRO A 67 37.94 7.68 35.79
C PRO A 67 37.69 8.81 34.81
N ARG A 68 38.21 9.99 35.13
CA ARG A 68 38.13 11.21 34.32
C ARG A 68 38.94 11.06 33.04
N PHE A 69 38.25 11.20 31.90
CA PHE A 69 38.94 11.44 30.64
C PHE A 69 39.35 12.90 30.51
N GLU A 70 40.61 13.13 30.22
CA GLU A 70 41.19 14.45 29.99
C GLU A 70 40.60 15.08 28.71
N THR A 71 40.07 16.27 28.86
CA THR A 71 39.52 17.08 27.76
C THR A 71 40.67 17.76 27.00
N SER A 72 40.72 17.53 25.69
CA SER A 72 41.57 18.30 24.75
C SER A 72 41.18 19.78 24.69
N PRO A 73 42.13 20.69 24.42
CA PRO A 73 41.91 22.11 24.59
C PRO A 73 40.96 22.73 23.58
N ALA A 74 40.09 23.59 24.09
CA ALA A 74 39.13 24.38 23.33
C ALA A 74 39.83 25.42 22.44
N TRP A 75 39.39 25.54 21.21
CA TRP A 75 39.73 26.62 20.27
C TRP A 75 39.04 27.90 20.70
N PRO A 76 39.70 29.08 20.64
CA PRO A 76 39.07 30.34 21.03
C PRO A 76 38.13 30.84 19.95
N ALA A 77 36.91 31.21 20.36
CA ALA A 77 35.93 31.88 19.53
C ALA A 77 36.30 33.32 19.23
N PRO A 78 36.04 33.84 18.01
CA PRO A 78 36.31 35.27 17.70
C PRO A 78 35.30 36.19 18.38
N PRO A 79 35.71 37.40 18.77
CA PRO A 79 34.86 38.31 19.51
C PRO A 79 33.85 39.00 18.60
N TRP A 80 32.57 38.93 18.96
CA TRP A 80 31.49 39.69 18.31
C TRP A 80 31.48 41.12 18.83
N PRO A 81 31.36 42.18 17.98
CA PRO A 81 31.23 43.55 18.42
C PRO A 81 29.85 43.81 19.03
N LYS A 82 29.85 44.41 20.23
CA LYS A 82 28.64 44.87 20.90
C LYS A 82 28.08 46.11 20.21
N PRO A 83 26.81 46.28 19.96
CA PRO A 83 26.27 47.51 19.36
C PRO A 83 26.20 48.64 20.37
N ALA A 84 26.82 49.74 20.02
CA ALA A 84 26.96 50.96 20.83
C ALA A 84 25.73 51.88 20.67
N TRP A 85 24.61 51.60 21.34
CA TRP A 85 23.47 52.51 21.38
C TRP A 85 23.17 53.13 22.76
N HIS A 86 23.97 52.82 23.78
CA HIS A 86 23.82 53.33 25.15
C HIS A 86 24.47 54.71 25.38
N GLN A 87 25.11 55.33 24.39
CA GLN A 87 25.87 56.63 24.63
C GLN A 87 25.26 57.87 24.01
N ARG A 88 24.02 57.87 23.49
CA ARG A 88 23.42 59.08 22.87
C ARG A 88 22.16 59.64 23.55
N LEU A 89 22.04 59.49 24.88
CA LEU A 89 20.92 60.05 25.64
C LEU A 89 21.37 60.95 26.81
N ARG A 90 22.46 61.69 26.66
CA ARG A 90 22.92 62.65 27.69
C ARG A 90 23.26 64.03 27.17
N SER A 91 22.59 64.57 26.20
CA SER A 91 22.77 65.95 25.82
C SER A 91 21.55 66.53 25.06
N VAL A 92 20.46 66.79 25.77
CA VAL A 92 19.55 67.96 25.46
C VAL A 92 18.62 68.17 26.66
N LEU A 93 18.98 68.99 27.58
CA LEU A 93 18.06 69.73 28.42
C LEU A 93 18.67 71.14 28.69
N PRO A 94 18.08 72.22 28.16
CA PRO A 94 18.41 73.56 28.67
C PRO A 94 17.52 73.90 29.86
N ALA A 95 18.17 74.39 30.92
CA ALA A 95 17.51 74.92 32.09
C ALA A 95 16.90 76.29 31.74
N ARG A 96 15.61 76.53 32.03
CA ARG A 96 15.06 77.85 32.30
C ARG A 96 13.96 77.70 33.35
N ARG A 97 14.15 78.57 34.46
CA ARG A 97 13.21 78.78 35.53
C ARG A 97 12.15 79.81 35.15
N GLY A 98 10.94 79.57 35.60
CA GLY A 98 9.88 80.57 35.66
C GLY A 98 8.66 79.94 36.40
N PRO A 99 8.05 80.68 37.32
CA PRO A 99 7.06 80.14 38.26
C PRO A 99 5.63 80.34 37.67
N VAL A 100 4.92 79.23 37.35
CA VAL A 100 3.47 79.32 37.16
C VAL A 100 2.81 78.11 37.77
N GLY A 101 2.10 78.35 38.83
CA GLY A 101 0.80 77.78 39.07
C GLY A 101 0.75 76.33 39.59
N TRP A 102 0.45 76.24 40.85
CA TRP A 102 0.10 74.99 41.60
C TRP A 102 -1.10 74.19 41.02
N TRP A 103 -1.77 74.62 40.00
CA TRP A 103 -2.86 73.96 39.34
C TRP A 103 -2.41 72.95 38.25
N ALA A 104 -1.21 73.16 37.72
CA ALA A 104 -0.66 72.20 36.76
C ALA A 104 -0.09 70.94 37.39
N ALA A 105 0.40 71.06 38.67
CA ALA A 105 0.92 69.86 39.40
C ALA A 105 -0.19 68.87 39.78
N GLY A 106 -1.40 69.33 40.02
CA GLY A 106 -2.57 68.52 40.35
C GLY A 106 -3.06 67.70 39.14
N ALA A 107 -3.11 68.37 37.96
CA ALA A 107 -3.52 67.72 36.71
C ALA A 107 -2.49 66.68 36.23
N VAL A 108 -1.18 66.94 36.38
CA VAL A 108 -0.13 65.98 36.05
C VAL A 108 -0.09 64.85 37.03
N ALA A 109 -0.37 65.07 38.35
CA ALA A 109 -0.48 63.97 39.31
C ALA A 109 -1.72 63.08 39.08
N LEU A 110 -2.85 63.70 38.67
CA LEU A 110 -4.06 62.99 38.33
C LEU A 110 -3.84 62.20 36.99
N ALA A 111 -3.23 62.79 35.99
CA ALA A 111 -2.90 62.11 34.75
C ALA A 111 -1.83 61.05 34.93
N ALA A 112 -0.81 61.29 35.77
CA ALA A 112 0.15 60.24 36.13
C ALA A 112 -0.50 59.16 37.01
N GLY A 113 -1.41 59.50 37.93
CA GLY A 113 -2.17 58.45 38.70
C GLY A 113 -3.12 57.65 37.85
N LEU A 114 -3.80 58.32 36.88
CA LEU A 114 -4.60 57.59 35.88
C LEU A 114 -3.77 56.74 34.93
N LEU A 115 -2.60 57.24 34.51
CA LEU A 115 -1.65 56.48 33.69
C LEU A 115 -1.05 55.29 34.46
N VAL A 116 -0.74 55.47 35.73
CA VAL A 116 -0.29 54.38 36.59
C VAL A 116 -1.44 53.43 36.90
N LEU A 117 -2.68 53.91 37.06
CA LEU A 117 -3.85 53.02 37.23
C LEU A 117 -4.15 52.28 35.93
N VAL A 118 -4.01 52.89 34.78
CA VAL A 118 -4.15 52.24 33.46
C VAL A 118 -2.99 51.30 33.15
N LEU A 119 -1.78 51.61 33.69
CA LEU A 119 -0.63 50.71 33.57
C LEU A 119 -0.54 49.67 34.67
N ALA A 120 -1.18 49.93 35.84
CA ALA A 120 -1.25 49.00 36.98
C ALA A 120 -2.54 48.12 36.97
N VAL A 121 -3.55 48.44 36.17
CA VAL A 121 -4.56 47.44 35.84
C VAL A 121 -3.80 46.34 35.10
N PRO A 122 -3.63 45.16 35.66
CA PRO A 122 -3.11 44.04 34.88
C PRO A 122 -4.06 43.99 33.70
N ARG A 123 -3.55 44.33 32.51
CA ARG A 123 -4.22 43.97 31.27
C ARG A 123 -4.47 42.50 31.46
N ALA A 124 -5.73 42.10 31.67
CA ALA A 124 -6.09 40.71 31.55
C ALA A 124 -5.41 40.30 30.23
N ARG A 125 -4.35 39.54 30.35
CA ARG A 125 -3.77 38.90 29.19
C ARG A 125 -4.95 38.25 28.53
N ASP A 126 -5.20 38.61 27.31
CA ASP A 126 -6.24 37.99 26.52
C ASP A 126 -5.98 36.48 26.54
N THR A 127 -6.53 35.83 27.54
CA THR A 127 -6.38 34.42 27.86
C THR A 127 -7.40 33.63 27.07
N SER A 128 -7.84 34.20 25.89
CA SER A 128 -8.68 33.38 25.04
C SER A 128 -7.88 32.11 24.70
N PRO A 129 -8.43 30.94 24.88
CA PRO A 129 -7.75 29.67 24.68
C PRO A 129 -7.09 29.54 23.30
N GLU A 130 -7.61 30.27 22.34
CA GLU A 130 -7.11 30.32 20.96
C GLU A 130 -5.71 30.96 20.83
N VAL A 131 -5.32 31.81 21.78
CA VAL A 131 -4.04 32.55 21.71
C VAL A 131 -2.84 31.64 22.00
N TRP A 132 -2.93 30.70 22.92
CA TRP A 132 -1.80 29.84 23.26
C TRP A 132 -1.51 28.74 22.22
N VAL A 133 -2.50 28.35 21.40
CA VAL A 133 -2.28 27.41 20.30
C VAL A 133 -1.28 27.99 19.28
N ALA A 134 -1.24 29.33 19.15
CA ALA A 134 -0.40 30.06 18.20
C ALA A 134 0.89 30.67 18.80
N HIS A 135 1.15 30.55 20.09
CA HIS A 135 2.21 31.32 20.78
C HIS A 135 3.64 30.82 20.62
N ALA A 136 3.89 29.65 20.02
CA ALA A 136 5.25 29.20 19.79
C ALA A 136 5.94 30.06 18.70
N THR A 137 7.18 30.49 18.94
CA THR A 137 7.99 31.24 17.97
C THR A 137 8.48 30.38 16.80
N GLN A 138 8.48 29.07 16.97
CA GLN A 138 8.89 28.06 16.00
C GLN A 138 7.86 26.95 15.99
N ARG A 139 7.72 26.24 14.87
CA ARG A 139 6.87 25.04 14.81
C ARG A 139 7.70 23.76 14.88
N ALA A 140 7.26 22.83 15.72
CA ALA A 140 7.79 21.47 15.83
C ALA A 140 7.09 20.51 14.84
N LEU A 141 5.81 20.77 14.53
CA LEU A 141 5.07 20.06 13.50
C LEU A 141 5.38 20.67 12.13
N GLU A 142 5.82 19.85 11.19
CA GLU A 142 6.10 20.29 9.83
C GLU A 142 4.82 20.52 9.03
N ALA A 143 3.79 19.67 9.28
CA ALA A 143 2.48 19.80 8.68
C ALA A 143 1.76 21.09 9.13
N ARG A 144 0.84 21.56 8.31
CA ARG A 144 -0.08 22.66 8.65
C ARG A 144 -1.36 22.10 9.24
N VAL A 145 -1.88 22.79 10.24
CA VAL A 145 -3.14 22.46 10.91
C VAL A 145 -4.22 23.39 10.43
N SER A 146 -5.38 22.85 10.05
CA SER A 146 -6.49 23.62 9.45
C SER A 146 -7.34 24.35 10.50
N TYR A 147 -6.72 24.81 11.56
CA TYR A 147 -7.31 25.66 12.59
C TYR A 147 -6.68 27.06 12.53
N SER A 148 -7.43 28.08 12.18
CA SER A 148 -6.93 29.39 11.79
C SER A 148 -5.95 30.04 12.80
N ARG A 149 -6.14 29.81 14.09
CA ARG A 149 -5.28 30.32 15.16
C ARG A 149 -3.98 29.52 15.31
N ALA A 150 -3.97 28.24 14.92
CA ALA A 150 -2.79 27.38 14.95
C ALA A 150 -1.94 27.52 13.68
N ASP A 151 -2.52 27.93 12.56
CA ASP A 151 -1.90 27.98 11.23
C ASP A 151 -1.05 29.24 10.97
N GLY A 152 -0.90 30.15 11.92
CA GLY A 152 -0.01 31.29 11.76
C GLY A 152 1.44 30.85 11.42
N TYR A 153 2.04 31.46 10.38
CA TYR A 153 3.38 31.08 9.92
C TYR A 153 4.42 31.19 11.04
N ARG A 154 5.21 30.17 11.19
CA ARG A 154 6.37 30.06 12.08
C ARG A 154 7.44 29.22 11.38
N PRO A 155 8.73 29.56 11.49
CA PRO A 155 9.78 28.75 10.90
C PRO A 155 9.77 27.33 11.46
N TYR A 156 9.88 26.35 10.59
CA TYR A 156 10.05 24.96 11.00
C TYR A 156 11.50 24.71 11.45
N VAL A 157 11.64 24.12 12.61
CA VAL A 157 12.94 23.68 13.12
C VAL A 157 12.87 22.18 13.28
N PRO A 158 13.60 21.42 12.44
CA PRO A 158 13.66 19.99 12.59
C PRO A 158 14.31 19.68 13.94
N MET A 159 13.58 18.97 14.79
CA MET A 159 14.13 18.45 16.02
C MET A 159 15.15 17.36 15.67
N ARG A 160 16.43 17.70 15.78
CA ARG A 160 17.47 16.67 15.77
C ARG A 160 17.28 15.87 17.04
N ALA A 161 16.90 14.62 16.91
CA ALA A 161 16.98 13.64 17.99
C ALA A 161 18.47 13.45 18.33
N GLY A 162 18.99 14.33 19.18
CA GLY A 162 20.23 14.12 19.89
C GLY A 162 19.86 13.82 21.34
N PRO A 163 20.63 13.01 22.06
CA PRO A 163 20.28 12.56 23.41
C PRO A 163 20.22 13.67 24.48
N GLU A 164 20.40 14.95 24.14
CA GLU A 164 20.62 16.01 25.11
C GLU A 164 19.63 17.20 25.06
N ALA A 165 18.56 17.17 24.35
CA ALA A 165 17.53 18.20 24.49
C ALA A 165 16.19 17.55 24.80
N PRO A 166 15.74 17.53 26.06
CA PRO A 166 14.35 17.27 26.34
C PRO A 166 13.54 18.34 25.59
N VAL A 167 12.70 17.92 24.66
CA VAL A 167 11.67 18.78 24.13
C VAL A 167 10.78 19.11 25.32
N VAL A 168 11.06 20.23 25.97
CA VAL A 168 10.12 20.81 26.94
C VAL A 168 8.93 21.28 26.12
N THR A 169 8.07 20.36 25.76
CA THR A 169 6.71 20.70 25.38
C THR A 169 6.12 21.34 26.61
N ALA A 170 5.83 22.63 26.52
CA ALA A 170 5.13 23.34 27.58
C ALA A 170 3.90 22.50 27.97
N PRO A 171 3.64 22.28 29.26
CA PRO A 171 2.50 21.46 29.69
C PRO A 171 1.23 21.98 29.05
N LEU A 172 0.31 21.08 28.73
CA LEU A 172 -0.98 21.44 28.20
C LEU A 172 -1.71 22.36 29.20
N PRO A 173 -2.17 23.53 28.79
CA PRO A 173 -2.88 24.43 29.67
C PRO A 173 -4.32 23.89 29.88
N LEU A 174 -4.48 23.07 30.92
CA LEU A 174 -5.73 22.34 31.16
C LEU A 174 -6.95 23.23 31.34
N ARG A 175 -6.77 24.45 31.88
CA ARG A 175 -7.85 25.42 32.04
C ARG A 175 -8.36 25.90 30.69
N GLU A 176 -7.45 26.24 29.82
CA GLU A 176 -7.80 26.73 28.46
C GLU A 176 -8.42 25.62 27.61
N LEU A 177 -7.97 24.36 27.78
CA LEU A 177 -8.62 23.21 27.13
C LEU A 177 -10.04 23.01 27.63
N ALA A 178 -10.28 23.14 28.95
CA ALA A 178 -11.63 23.06 29.51
C ALA A 178 -12.54 24.17 28.97
N GLU A 179 -12.01 25.40 28.79
CA GLU A 179 -12.76 26.51 28.20
C GLU A 179 -13.10 26.28 26.72
N LEU A 180 -12.21 25.57 25.94
CA LEU A 180 -12.51 25.14 24.57
C LEU A 180 -13.61 24.06 24.57
N GLU A 181 -13.56 23.13 25.52
CA GLU A 181 -14.55 22.06 25.67
C GLU A 181 -15.92 22.62 26.05
N ASP A 182 -15.98 23.58 27.01
CA ASP A 182 -17.22 24.26 27.40
C ASP A 182 -17.89 25.00 26.23
N ARG A 183 -17.08 25.48 25.27
CA ARG A 183 -17.57 26.10 24.04
C ARG A 183 -17.93 25.11 22.95
N GLY A 184 -17.61 23.83 23.14
CA GLY A 184 -17.77 22.78 22.13
C GLY A 184 -16.79 22.86 20.98
N ASP A 185 -15.68 23.59 21.15
CA ASP A 185 -14.64 23.75 20.11
C ASP A 185 -13.67 22.55 20.10
N LEU A 186 -14.19 21.41 19.70
CA LEU A 186 -13.42 20.16 19.61
C LEU A 186 -12.27 20.25 18.60
N HIS A 187 -12.43 21.03 17.52
CA HIS A 187 -11.38 21.24 16.55
C HIS A 187 -10.21 22.04 17.12
N GLY A 188 -10.49 23.09 17.90
CA GLY A 188 -9.45 23.85 18.61
C GLY A 188 -8.67 22.99 19.60
N ILE A 189 -9.36 22.10 20.33
CA ILE A 189 -8.69 21.13 21.23
C ILE A 189 -7.79 20.18 20.43
N ALA A 190 -8.29 19.62 19.33
CA ALA A 190 -7.51 18.75 18.47
C ALA A 190 -6.27 19.44 17.90
N ALA A 191 -6.42 20.69 17.44
CA ALA A 191 -5.31 21.51 16.96
C ALA A 191 -4.24 21.73 18.03
N ALA A 192 -4.65 21.94 19.29
CA ALA A 192 -3.76 22.06 20.43
C ALA A 192 -2.90 20.81 20.65
N TYR A 193 -3.49 19.64 20.54
CA TYR A 193 -2.77 18.37 20.63
C TYR A 193 -1.87 18.15 19.40
N LEU A 194 -2.36 18.43 18.18
CA LEU A 194 -1.57 18.31 16.93
C LEU A 194 -0.29 19.13 16.96
N VAL A 195 -0.38 20.41 17.35
CA VAL A 195 0.80 21.31 17.44
C VAL A 195 1.86 20.75 18.40
N ARG A 196 1.45 19.94 19.36
CA ARG A 196 2.33 19.24 20.30
C ARG A 196 2.72 17.81 19.87
N ARG A 197 2.25 17.37 18.70
CA ARG A 197 2.44 16.02 18.17
C ARG A 197 1.80 14.92 19.04
N ASP A 198 0.83 15.25 19.88
CA ASP A 198 0.00 14.24 20.54
C ASP A 198 -1.10 13.78 19.58
N VAL A 199 -0.70 12.91 18.66
CA VAL A 199 -1.52 12.43 17.54
C VAL A 199 -2.71 11.61 18.04
N ARG A 200 -2.56 10.88 19.17
CA ARG A 200 -3.61 10.01 19.70
C ARG A 200 -4.79 10.84 20.24
N GLN A 201 -4.50 11.82 21.08
CA GLN A 201 -5.55 12.69 21.63
C GLN A 201 -6.20 13.55 20.53
N ALA A 202 -5.39 14.09 19.63
CA ALA A 202 -5.90 14.84 18.50
C ALA A 202 -6.88 14.02 17.65
N ALA A 203 -6.58 12.75 17.39
CA ALA A 203 -7.45 11.85 16.63
C ALA A 203 -8.83 11.65 17.31
N ASP A 204 -8.84 11.51 18.63
CA ASP A 204 -10.08 11.32 19.38
C ASP A 204 -11.01 12.54 19.29
N PHE A 205 -10.45 13.74 19.42
CA PHE A 205 -11.22 14.97 19.29
C PHE A 205 -11.68 15.22 17.85
N LEU A 206 -10.83 14.97 16.84
CA LEU A 206 -11.20 15.12 15.43
C LEU A 206 -12.32 14.15 15.02
N ARG A 207 -12.32 12.92 15.53
CA ARG A 207 -13.43 11.99 15.27
C ARG A 207 -14.78 12.47 15.78
N ARG A 208 -14.78 13.23 16.87
CA ARG A 208 -15.97 13.85 17.47
C ARG A 208 -16.35 15.20 16.84
N THR A 209 -15.42 15.81 16.11
CA THR A 209 -15.64 17.09 15.40
C THR A 209 -16.59 16.87 14.21
N PRO A 210 -17.56 17.78 13.98
CA PRO A 210 -18.41 17.72 12.78
C PRO A 210 -17.63 17.65 11.49
N ALA A 211 -18.18 16.98 10.48
CA ALA A 211 -17.54 16.82 9.18
C ALA A 211 -17.29 18.18 8.50
N SER A 212 -16.04 18.46 8.14
CA SER A 212 -15.59 19.64 7.41
C SER A 212 -14.32 19.33 6.64
N LEU A 213 -13.98 20.15 5.65
CA LEU A 213 -12.73 20.01 4.90
C LEU A 213 -11.50 20.23 5.79
N ASP A 214 -11.59 21.16 6.74
CA ASP A 214 -10.53 21.44 7.71
C ASP A 214 -10.27 20.22 8.60
N ARG A 215 -11.33 19.61 9.15
CA ARG A 215 -11.21 18.38 9.91
C ARG A 215 -10.60 17.24 9.10
N ASP A 216 -11.06 17.05 7.86
CA ASP A 216 -10.58 15.98 6.99
C ASP A 216 -9.10 16.21 6.60
N SER A 217 -8.68 17.46 6.40
CA SER A 217 -7.27 17.84 6.21
C SER A 217 -6.42 17.51 7.44
N ASP A 218 -6.92 17.76 8.65
CA ASP A 218 -6.20 17.49 9.89
C ASP A 218 -6.17 15.99 10.24
N LEU A 219 -7.19 15.21 9.86
CA LEU A 219 -7.14 13.75 9.91
C LEU A 219 -6.05 13.20 9.00
N ALA A 220 -5.80 13.81 7.84
CA ALA A 220 -4.69 13.45 6.98
C ALA A 220 -3.32 13.76 7.61
N VAL A 221 -3.21 14.84 8.41
CA VAL A 221 -1.99 15.10 9.20
C VAL A 221 -1.77 13.98 10.21
N ILE A 222 -2.82 13.50 10.88
CA ILE A 222 -2.72 12.36 11.80
C ILE A 222 -2.22 11.10 11.07
N ALA A 223 -2.79 10.80 9.91
CA ALA A 223 -2.36 9.67 9.10
C ALA A 223 -0.88 9.79 8.69
N LEU A 224 -0.44 10.99 8.32
CA LEU A 224 0.96 11.28 7.98
C LEU A 224 1.91 11.05 9.16
N GLU A 225 1.58 11.60 10.33
CA GLU A 225 2.39 11.44 11.56
C GLU A 225 2.43 9.99 12.06
N GLN A 226 1.42 9.18 11.73
CA GLN A 226 1.39 7.73 11.99
C GLN A 226 2.11 6.91 10.91
N GLY A 227 2.70 7.55 9.91
CA GLY A 227 3.38 6.86 8.80
C GLY A 227 2.44 6.26 7.74
N ARG A 228 1.11 6.43 7.86
CA ARG A 228 0.10 5.97 6.91
C ARG A 228 -0.01 6.96 5.72
N ARG A 229 1.06 7.01 4.93
CA ARG A 229 1.28 8.04 3.90
C ARG A 229 0.27 7.97 2.76
N GLU A 230 -0.11 6.77 2.34
CA GLU A 230 -1.07 6.57 1.25
C GLU A 230 -2.49 6.97 1.67
N ASP A 231 -2.88 6.66 2.91
CA ASP A 231 -4.16 7.08 3.47
C ASP A 231 -4.22 8.61 3.59
N ALA A 232 -3.11 9.24 4.05
CA ALA A 232 -3.00 10.69 4.12
C ALA A 232 -3.15 11.33 2.73
N LEU A 233 -2.52 10.77 1.70
CA LEU A 233 -2.65 11.27 0.34
C LEU A 233 -4.09 11.19 -0.17
N GLU A 234 -4.77 10.07 0.05
CA GLU A 234 -6.16 9.87 -0.39
C GLU A 234 -7.11 10.87 0.27
N GLN A 235 -6.95 11.10 1.58
CA GLN A 235 -7.74 12.09 2.33
C GLN A 235 -7.49 13.50 1.79
N LEU A 236 -6.24 13.90 1.58
CA LEU A 236 -5.88 15.23 1.05
C LEU A 236 -6.38 15.43 -0.39
N GLU A 237 -6.26 14.44 -1.25
CA GLU A 237 -6.82 14.50 -2.61
C GLU A 237 -8.36 14.65 -2.58
N THR A 238 -9.02 14.06 -1.59
CA THR A 238 -10.47 14.23 -1.39
C THR A 238 -10.84 15.65 -0.96
N VAL A 239 -10.05 16.25 -0.06
CA VAL A 239 -10.21 17.67 0.35
C VAL A 239 -9.96 18.60 -0.85
N LEU A 240 -8.84 18.42 -1.56
CA LEU A 240 -8.44 19.26 -2.69
C LEU A 240 -9.38 19.13 -3.90
N ARG A 241 -10.07 18.02 -4.05
CA ARG A 241 -11.11 17.85 -5.06
C ARG A 241 -12.30 18.78 -4.82
N LYS A 242 -12.64 19.02 -3.55
CA LYS A 242 -13.74 19.91 -3.14
C LYS A 242 -13.30 21.37 -3.02
N SER A 243 -12.05 21.61 -2.63
CA SER A 243 -11.43 22.92 -2.47
C SER A 243 -10.00 22.90 -3.00
N PRO A 244 -9.79 23.14 -4.31
CA PRO A 244 -8.46 23.05 -4.94
C PRO A 244 -7.40 23.98 -4.36
N ASP A 245 -7.83 25.10 -3.76
CA ASP A 245 -6.95 26.12 -3.18
C ASP A 245 -6.85 26.03 -1.65
N HIS A 246 -7.23 24.90 -1.04
CA HIS A 246 -7.16 24.70 0.43
C HIS A 246 -5.70 24.73 0.89
N PRO A 247 -5.24 25.79 1.62
CA PRO A 247 -3.81 26.03 1.79
C PRO A 247 -3.11 24.94 2.62
N GLN A 248 -3.74 24.48 3.70
CA GLN A 248 -3.17 23.47 4.58
C GLN A 248 -3.11 22.11 3.86
N ALA A 249 -4.16 21.76 3.11
CA ALA A 249 -4.19 20.53 2.35
C ALA A 249 -3.13 20.49 1.22
N LEU A 250 -2.91 21.60 0.51
CA LEU A 250 -1.83 21.72 -0.50
C LEU A 250 -0.45 21.53 0.12
N TRP A 251 -0.19 22.18 1.25
CA TRP A 251 1.07 22.04 1.98
C TRP A 251 1.28 20.59 2.44
N ASN A 252 0.28 20.03 3.13
CA ASN A 252 0.35 18.69 3.68
C ASN A 252 0.46 17.62 2.57
N ARG A 253 -0.20 17.83 1.42
CA ARG A 253 -0.01 16.98 0.24
C ARG A 253 1.44 16.99 -0.25
N ALA A 254 2.09 18.16 -0.28
CA ALA A 254 3.49 18.25 -0.67
C ALA A 254 4.40 17.48 0.29
N LEU A 255 4.12 17.53 1.60
CA LEU A 255 4.85 16.72 2.59
C LEU A 255 4.64 15.23 2.38
N VAL A 256 3.40 14.79 2.20
CA VAL A 256 3.08 13.37 1.96
C VAL A 256 3.79 12.85 0.70
N LEU A 257 3.75 13.61 -0.40
CA LEU A 257 4.44 13.24 -1.64
C LEU A 257 5.96 13.14 -1.43
N ARG A 258 6.56 14.06 -0.67
CA ARG A 258 7.97 13.99 -0.29
C ARG A 258 8.28 12.73 0.52
N GLU A 259 7.47 12.41 1.52
CA GLU A 259 7.63 11.21 2.35
C GLU A 259 7.42 9.90 1.57
N LEU A 260 6.59 9.94 0.53
CA LEU A 260 6.48 8.86 -0.46
C LEU A 260 7.69 8.83 -1.43
N GLY A 261 8.60 9.82 -1.36
CA GLY A 261 9.77 9.94 -2.24
C GLY A 261 9.46 10.45 -3.65
N LEU A 262 8.26 10.99 -3.86
CA LEU A 262 7.79 11.55 -5.14
C LEU A 262 8.23 13.01 -5.23
N THR A 263 9.52 13.21 -5.44
CA THR A 263 10.20 14.51 -5.25
C THR A 263 9.76 15.58 -6.23
N LEU A 264 9.50 15.23 -7.50
CA LEU A 264 9.04 16.17 -8.50
C LEU A 264 7.58 16.56 -8.28
N GLN A 265 6.74 15.60 -7.89
CA GLN A 265 5.35 15.87 -7.53
C GLN A 265 5.23 16.68 -6.23
N ALA A 266 6.10 16.41 -5.25
CA ALA A 266 6.19 17.22 -4.04
C ALA A 266 6.60 18.68 -4.36
N ALA A 267 7.57 18.86 -5.24
CA ALA A 267 7.99 20.20 -5.70
C ALA A 267 6.85 20.94 -6.41
N GLU A 268 6.09 20.24 -7.25
CA GLU A 268 4.92 20.83 -7.93
C GLU A 268 3.82 21.21 -6.94
N ALA A 269 3.57 20.40 -5.92
CA ALA A 269 2.61 20.69 -4.86
C ALA A 269 3.04 21.90 -4.01
N PHE A 270 4.34 22.04 -3.69
CA PHE A 270 4.86 23.27 -3.07
C PHE A 270 4.72 24.49 -3.97
N ASP A 271 4.90 24.36 -5.29
CA ASP A 271 4.65 25.47 -6.22
C ASP A 271 3.17 25.93 -6.23
N ALA A 272 2.24 25.01 -5.98
CA ALA A 272 0.83 25.39 -5.80
C ALA A 272 0.63 26.24 -4.53
N VAL A 273 1.32 25.89 -3.43
CA VAL A 273 1.32 26.74 -2.21
C VAL A 273 1.96 28.10 -2.48
N VAL A 274 3.03 28.18 -3.28
CA VAL A 274 3.65 29.46 -3.66
C VAL A 274 2.65 30.40 -4.34
N LYS A 275 1.77 29.85 -5.18
CA LYS A 275 0.75 30.64 -5.92
C LYS A 275 -0.30 31.28 -5.02
N LEU A 276 -0.51 30.77 -3.81
CA LEU A 276 -1.46 31.34 -2.84
C LEU A 276 -0.96 32.69 -2.27
N GLY A 277 0.34 32.97 -2.31
CA GLY A 277 0.91 34.26 -1.87
C GLY A 277 0.88 34.49 -0.35
N GLU A 278 0.72 33.42 0.46
CA GLU A 278 0.66 33.54 1.91
C GLU A 278 2.03 33.88 2.50
N ALA A 279 2.06 34.92 3.35
CA ALA A 279 3.29 35.43 3.95
C ALA A 279 4.03 34.35 4.76
N GLY A 280 5.30 34.12 4.48
CA GLY A 280 6.16 33.11 5.09
C GLY A 280 5.97 31.72 4.50
N TRP A 281 4.74 31.24 4.38
CA TRP A 281 4.44 29.92 3.81
C TRP A 281 4.89 29.79 2.36
N SER A 282 4.58 30.77 1.53
CA SER A 282 4.96 30.77 0.12
C SER A 282 6.48 30.84 -0.09
N GLU A 283 7.20 31.54 0.76
CA GLU A 283 8.67 31.59 0.67
C GLU A 283 9.31 30.25 1.07
N GLU A 284 8.86 29.64 2.19
CA GLU A 284 9.33 28.32 2.60
C GLU A 284 9.00 27.26 1.53
N ALA A 285 7.78 27.30 0.96
CA ALA A 285 7.39 26.39 -0.12
C ALA A 285 8.30 26.52 -1.33
N ARG A 286 8.67 27.75 -1.72
CA ARG A 286 9.57 28.01 -2.86
C ARG A 286 10.95 27.39 -2.63
N VAL A 287 11.52 27.61 -1.44
CA VAL A 287 12.83 27.04 -1.07
C VAL A 287 12.78 25.50 -1.15
N ARG A 288 11.73 24.89 -0.62
CA ARG A 288 11.54 23.43 -0.63
C ARG A 288 11.37 22.87 -2.05
N SER A 289 10.54 23.51 -2.87
CA SER A 289 10.34 23.13 -4.27
C SER A 289 11.67 23.17 -5.05
N GLN A 290 12.42 24.24 -4.93
CA GLN A 290 13.71 24.39 -5.62
C GLN A 290 14.73 23.34 -5.17
N ALA A 291 14.83 23.06 -3.87
CA ALA A 291 15.75 22.06 -3.33
C ALA A 291 15.41 20.66 -3.89
N LEU A 292 14.14 20.24 -3.83
CA LEU A 292 13.69 18.94 -4.33
C LEU A 292 13.97 18.76 -5.83
N ARG A 293 13.69 19.78 -6.64
CA ARG A 293 13.97 19.75 -8.09
C ARG A 293 15.45 19.67 -8.38
N SER A 294 16.25 20.54 -7.75
CA SER A 294 17.69 20.60 -8.00
C SER A 294 18.38 19.27 -7.66
N GLU A 295 18.04 18.68 -6.51
CA GLU A 295 18.58 17.39 -6.11
C GLU A 295 18.18 16.28 -7.09
N THR A 296 16.90 16.23 -7.46
CA THR A 296 16.38 15.18 -8.35
C THR A 296 16.97 15.27 -9.75
N LEU A 297 17.07 16.50 -10.31
CA LEU A 297 17.66 16.71 -11.63
C LEU A 297 19.18 16.43 -11.64
N LEU A 298 19.88 16.72 -10.55
CA LEU A 298 21.30 16.40 -10.43
C LEU A 298 21.51 14.88 -10.44
N ARG A 299 20.72 14.13 -9.68
CA ARG A 299 20.77 12.65 -9.68
C ARG A 299 20.50 12.06 -11.06
N SER A 300 19.48 12.59 -11.76
CA SER A 300 19.18 12.18 -13.14
C SER A 300 20.36 12.43 -14.07
N ARG A 301 20.95 13.63 -14.02
CA ARG A 301 22.10 13.99 -14.85
C ARG A 301 23.29 13.08 -14.60
N ASP A 302 23.67 12.89 -13.35
CA ASP A 302 24.79 12.04 -12.96
C ASP A 302 24.63 10.61 -13.50
N PHE A 303 23.41 10.07 -13.45
CA PHE A 303 23.11 8.74 -14.00
C PHE A 303 23.21 8.72 -15.53
N GLN A 304 22.65 9.73 -16.22
CA GLN A 304 22.72 9.81 -17.68
C GLN A 304 24.17 9.94 -18.18
N ASP A 305 24.99 10.73 -17.50
CA ASP A 305 26.42 10.86 -17.81
C ASP A 305 27.15 9.53 -17.62
N ALA A 306 26.88 8.79 -16.54
CA ALA A 306 27.45 7.46 -16.30
C ALA A 306 27.00 6.45 -17.37
N ARG A 307 25.71 6.48 -17.74
CA ARG A 307 25.17 5.63 -18.80
C ARG A 307 25.81 5.91 -20.15
N ALA A 308 25.96 7.18 -20.51
CA ALA A 308 26.60 7.57 -21.75
C ALA A 308 28.10 7.15 -21.80
N ALA A 309 28.81 7.34 -20.67
CA ALA A 309 30.20 6.90 -20.56
C ALA A 309 30.34 5.36 -20.69
N ALA A 310 29.39 4.61 -20.10
CA ALA A 310 29.34 3.16 -20.21
C ALA A 310 29.02 2.70 -21.64
N GLN A 311 28.06 3.31 -22.31
CA GLN A 311 27.69 3.00 -23.71
C GLN A 311 28.85 3.27 -24.69
N ASN A 312 29.66 4.29 -24.44
CA ASN A 312 30.83 4.60 -25.25
C ASN A 312 31.86 3.47 -25.29
N LEU A 313 31.88 2.57 -24.31
CA LEU A 313 32.74 1.38 -24.32
C LEU A 313 32.51 0.48 -25.55
N THR A 314 31.28 0.40 -26.02
CA THR A 314 30.91 -0.45 -27.19
C THR A 314 30.85 0.31 -28.49
N THR A 315 30.68 1.63 -28.47
CA THR A 315 30.46 2.44 -29.67
C THR A 315 31.71 3.17 -30.14
N MET A 316 32.66 3.48 -29.23
CA MET A 316 33.85 4.28 -29.55
C MET A 316 35.14 3.51 -29.25
N GLN A 317 35.94 3.20 -30.30
CA GLN A 317 37.26 2.63 -30.08
C GLN A 317 38.12 3.60 -29.26
N GLY A 318 38.77 3.08 -28.22
CA GLY A 318 39.64 3.90 -27.37
C GLY A 318 38.91 4.78 -26.35
N ALA A 319 37.60 4.64 -26.14
CA ALA A 319 36.84 5.39 -25.13
C ALA A 319 37.50 5.31 -23.75
N ARG A 320 37.46 6.40 -22.98
CA ARG A 320 37.91 6.42 -21.58
C ARG A 320 37.11 5.37 -20.76
N LEU A 321 37.84 4.64 -19.91
CA LEU A 321 37.19 3.70 -18.99
C LEU A 321 36.43 4.47 -17.89
N PRO A 322 35.16 4.18 -17.64
CA PRO A 322 34.31 4.85 -16.66
C PRO A 322 34.56 4.30 -15.25
N LEU A 323 35.76 4.46 -14.69
CA LEU A 323 36.17 3.85 -13.42
C LEU A 323 35.45 4.52 -12.21
N ALA A 324 35.27 5.83 -12.24
CA ALA A 324 34.53 6.55 -11.19
C ALA A 324 33.03 6.22 -11.25
N GLU A 325 32.51 6.18 -12.46
CA GLU A 325 31.12 5.83 -12.73
C GLU A 325 30.81 4.37 -12.32
N ALA A 326 31.76 3.44 -12.51
CA ALA A 326 31.62 2.04 -12.07
C ALA A 326 31.51 1.88 -10.55
N ARG A 327 32.22 2.71 -9.78
CA ARG A 327 32.07 2.72 -8.30
C ARG A 327 30.73 3.28 -7.87
N ARG A 328 30.21 4.27 -8.57
CA ARG A 328 28.96 4.95 -8.19
C ARG A 328 27.73 4.24 -8.74
N PHE A 329 27.77 3.77 -10.00
CA PHE A 329 26.67 3.13 -10.73
C PHE A 329 27.10 1.77 -11.30
N PRO A 330 27.43 0.79 -10.43
CA PRO A 330 27.99 -0.47 -10.87
C PRO A 330 27.07 -1.26 -11.79
N GLY A 331 25.75 -1.17 -11.62
CA GLY A 331 24.75 -1.90 -12.40
C GLY A 331 24.81 -1.52 -13.88
N VAL A 332 24.66 -0.23 -14.19
CA VAL A 332 24.62 0.26 -15.58
C VAL A 332 25.97 0.10 -16.27
N VAL A 333 27.08 0.31 -15.54
CA VAL A 333 28.42 0.15 -16.12
C VAL A 333 28.72 -1.33 -16.40
N ARG A 334 28.32 -2.24 -15.53
CA ARG A 334 28.54 -3.69 -15.71
C ARG A 334 27.81 -4.25 -16.92
N LEU A 335 26.59 -3.78 -17.22
CA LEU A 335 25.87 -4.18 -18.43
C LEU A 335 26.71 -3.86 -19.70
N SER A 336 27.21 -2.63 -19.80
CA SER A 336 28.04 -2.21 -20.93
C SER A 336 29.42 -2.85 -20.93
N PHE A 337 29.99 -3.21 -19.80
CA PHE A 337 31.25 -3.91 -19.68
C PHE A 337 31.22 -5.28 -20.37
N TYR A 338 30.16 -6.07 -20.14
CA TYR A 338 30.01 -7.36 -20.80
C TYR A 338 29.95 -7.21 -22.31
N ASP A 339 29.21 -6.26 -22.82
CA ASP A 339 29.08 -6.03 -24.24
C ASP A 339 30.39 -5.51 -24.84
N ALA A 340 31.12 -4.65 -24.12
CA ALA A 340 32.44 -4.19 -24.54
C ALA A 340 33.47 -5.35 -24.65
N LEU A 341 33.44 -6.29 -23.68
CA LEU A 341 34.30 -7.47 -23.68
C LEU A 341 33.94 -8.43 -24.82
N ARG A 342 32.68 -8.63 -25.11
CA ARG A 342 32.17 -9.47 -26.20
C ARG A 342 32.48 -8.90 -27.58
N THR A 343 32.49 -7.57 -27.72
CA THR A 343 32.85 -6.90 -28.98
C THR A 343 34.36 -6.78 -29.21
N ALA A 344 35.21 -7.18 -28.25
CA ALA A 344 36.67 -7.16 -28.41
C ALA A 344 37.11 -8.13 -29.49
N THR A 345 37.78 -7.59 -30.52
CA THR A 345 38.26 -8.34 -31.69
C THR A 345 39.72 -8.74 -31.60
N THR A 346 40.43 -8.27 -30.58
CA THR A 346 41.83 -8.57 -30.31
C THR A 346 42.09 -8.77 -28.84
N ARG A 347 43.19 -9.43 -28.50
CA ARG A 347 43.65 -9.64 -27.14
C ARG A 347 43.85 -8.31 -26.37
N GLU A 348 44.45 -7.33 -27.05
CA GLU A 348 44.77 -6.02 -26.51
C GLU A 348 43.47 -5.27 -26.16
N ALA A 349 42.44 -5.38 -27.02
CA ALA A 349 41.14 -4.79 -26.79
C ALA A 349 40.45 -5.41 -25.58
N ALA A 350 40.56 -6.72 -25.38
CA ALA A 350 40.02 -7.39 -24.18
C ALA A 350 40.79 -6.95 -22.92
N LEU A 351 42.12 -7.00 -22.92
CA LEU A 351 42.97 -6.64 -21.79
C LEU A 351 42.83 -5.16 -21.38
N ARG A 352 42.48 -4.28 -22.30
CA ARG A 352 42.20 -2.88 -22.00
C ARG A 352 41.06 -2.71 -20.96
N LEU A 353 40.12 -3.65 -20.88
CA LEU A 353 38.99 -3.60 -19.93
C LEU A 353 39.39 -4.09 -18.53
N LEU A 354 40.62 -4.61 -18.34
CA LEU A 354 41.05 -5.17 -17.06
C LEU A 354 40.91 -4.19 -15.88
N PRO A 355 41.34 -2.90 -15.97
CA PRO A 355 41.16 -1.95 -14.86
C PRO A 355 39.69 -1.72 -14.50
N LEU A 356 38.78 -1.77 -15.47
CA LEU A 356 37.35 -1.65 -15.23
C LEU A 356 36.79 -2.90 -14.57
N ALA A 357 37.25 -4.09 -14.99
CA ALA A 357 36.89 -5.35 -14.32
C ALA A 357 37.32 -5.36 -12.85
N GLU A 358 38.57 -4.89 -12.57
CA GLU A 358 39.08 -4.79 -11.19
C GLU A 358 38.24 -3.87 -10.30
N VAL A 359 37.80 -2.72 -10.83
CA VAL A 359 36.91 -1.79 -10.07
C VAL A 359 35.53 -2.41 -9.83
N LEU A 360 34.96 -3.09 -10.80
CA LEU A 360 33.67 -3.75 -10.64
C LEU A 360 33.77 -4.94 -9.67
N ASP A 361 34.85 -5.71 -9.72
CA ASP A 361 35.15 -6.79 -8.77
C ASP A 361 35.36 -6.25 -7.35
N GLU A 362 36.05 -5.09 -7.19
CA GLU A 362 36.20 -4.40 -5.90
C GLU A 362 34.83 -4.08 -5.26
N VAL A 363 33.88 -3.59 -6.06
CA VAL A 363 32.52 -3.23 -5.61
C VAL A 363 31.69 -4.47 -5.28
N GLN A 364 31.86 -5.58 -5.98
CA GLN A 364 31.12 -6.82 -5.75
C GLN A 364 31.76 -7.69 -4.67
N GLY A 365 33.06 -7.70 -4.58
CA GLY A 365 33.87 -8.70 -3.89
C GLY A 365 34.24 -9.87 -4.84
N GLY A 366 35.51 -10.24 -4.86
CA GLY A 366 35.98 -11.35 -5.67
C GLY A 366 36.84 -10.94 -6.87
N SER A 367 36.90 -11.80 -7.91
CA SER A 367 37.76 -11.64 -9.08
C SER A 367 37.09 -12.07 -10.41
N THR A 368 35.80 -12.30 -10.39
CA THR A 368 35.05 -12.94 -11.49
C THR A 368 35.23 -12.22 -12.83
N LEU A 369 35.12 -10.89 -12.83
CA LEU A 369 35.20 -10.12 -14.07
C LEU A 369 36.63 -10.02 -14.57
N ARG A 370 37.61 -9.85 -13.68
CA ARG A 370 39.05 -9.91 -14.01
C ARG A 370 39.38 -11.26 -14.63
N ASP A 371 38.95 -12.36 -14.04
CA ASP A 371 39.22 -13.71 -14.52
C ASP A 371 38.53 -13.95 -15.86
N THR A 372 37.33 -13.41 -16.07
CA THR A 372 36.62 -13.44 -17.36
C THR A 372 37.40 -12.68 -18.45
N VAL A 373 37.92 -11.47 -18.17
CA VAL A 373 38.74 -10.71 -19.10
C VAL A 373 40.01 -11.52 -19.49
N GLN A 374 40.66 -12.13 -18.51
CA GLN A 374 41.85 -12.94 -18.73
C GLN A 374 41.53 -14.21 -19.56
N ALA A 375 40.38 -14.84 -19.32
CA ALA A 375 39.94 -15.99 -20.09
C ALA A 375 39.69 -15.61 -21.58
N VAL A 376 38.95 -14.52 -21.79
CA VAL A 376 38.71 -13.99 -23.15
C VAL A 376 40.01 -13.59 -23.82
N ALA A 377 40.96 -12.98 -23.10
CA ALA A 377 42.26 -12.59 -23.66
C ALA A 377 43.14 -13.80 -24.10
N ARG A 378 42.84 -15.03 -23.64
CA ARG A 378 43.50 -16.27 -24.09
C ARG A 378 42.78 -16.94 -25.26
N ALA A 379 41.60 -16.46 -25.65
CA ALA A 379 40.88 -17.03 -26.79
C ALA A 379 41.63 -16.89 -28.12
N ASP A 380 41.31 -17.74 -29.08
CA ASP A 380 41.77 -17.63 -30.43
C ASP A 380 41.02 -16.52 -31.19
N PHE A 381 41.62 -15.36 -31.28
CA PHE A 381 41.02 -14.20 -31.94
C PHE A 381 40.92 -14.35 -33.50
N GLN A 382 41.58 -15.33 -34.10
CA GLN A 382 41.30 -15.62 -35.50
C GLN A 382 39.90 -16.18 -35.67
N ARG A 383 39.45 -17.00 -34.75
CA ARG A 383 38.06 -17.55 -34.69
C ARG A 383 37.10 -16.59 -34.06
N ARG A 384 37.42 -16.03 -32.89
CA ARG A 384 36.55 -15.16 -32.09
C ARG A 384 36.32 -13.79 -32.75
N GLY A 385 37.35 -13.20 -33.38
CA GLY A 385 37.28 -11.84 -33.91
C GLY A 385 36.16 -11.60 -34.93
N PRO A 386 35.93 -12.49 -35.92
CA PRO A 386 34.75 -12.39 -36.79
C PRO A 386 33.43 -12.43 -36.02
N LEU A 387 33.26 -13.35 -35.06
CA LEU A 387 32.06 -13.49 -34.25
C LEU A 387 31.82 -12.25 -33.38
N ALA A 388 32.88 -11.66 -32.81
CA ALA A 388 32.79 -10.43 -32.02
C ALA A 388 32.35 -9.22 -32.88
N ARG A 389 32.75 -9.15 -34.14
CA ARG A 389 32.28 -8.12 -35.10
C ARG A 389 30.80 -8.30 -35.42
N ASP A 390 30.39 -9.53 -35.66
CA ASP A 390 28.97 -9.82 -35.93
C ASP A 390 28.10 -9.60 -34.68
N TYR A 391 28.62 -9.89 -33.47
CA TYR A 391 27.95 -9.54 -32.22
C TYR A 391 27.77 -8.00 -32.06
N ALA A 392 28.80 -7.23 -32.42
CA ALA A 392 28.71 -5.76 -32.46
C ALA A 392 27.64 -5.26 -33.45
N ARG A 393 27.47 -5.93 -34.60
CA ARG A 393 26.38 -5.63 -35.56
C ARG A 393 25.01 -6.02 -34.99
N LEU A 394 24.95 -7.13 -34.25
CA LEU A 394 23.72 -7.55 -33.55
C LEU A 394 23.28 -6.50 -32.56
N LEU A 395 24.17 -5.99 -31.71
CA LEU A 395 23.85 -4.94 -30.73
C LEU A 395 23.31 -3.66 -31.35
N ARG A 396 23.74 -3.34 -32.61
CA ARG A 396 23.23 -2.18 -33.36
C ARG A 396 21.94 -2.47 -34.13
N GLY A 397 21.43 -3.69 -34.09
CA GLY A 397 20.28 -4.11 -34.90
C GLY A 397 20.56 -4.25 -36.39
N GLU A 398 21.85 -4.30 -36.79
CA GLU A 398 22.31 -4.34 -38.19
C GLU A 398 22.59 -5.76 -38.69
N HIS A 399 22.43 -6.79 -37.85
CA HIS A 399 22.74 -8.15 -38.24
C HIS A 399 21.65 -8.74 -39.16
N PRO A 400 22.02 -9.23 -40.39
CA PRO A 400 21.05 -9.64 -41.42
C PRO A 400 20.25 -10.89 -41.04
N SER A 401 20.81 -11.77 -40.20
CA SER A 401 20.19 -13.04 -39.81
C SER A 401 20.48 -13.38 -38.34
N PRO A 402 19.82 -12.70 -37.37
CA PRO A 402 20.11 -12.89 -35.95
C PRO A 402 19.95 -14.35 -35.46
N GLY A 403 18.93 -15.07 -35.96
CA GLY A 403 18.67 -16.46 -35.56
C GLY A 403 19.75 -17.43 -36.06
N ALA A 404 20.23 -17.26 -37.30
CA ALA A 404 21.32 -18.08 -37.83
C ALA A 404 22.65 -17.78 -37.11
N PHE A 405 22.87 -16.54 -36.74
CA PHE A 405 24.03 -16.13 -35.94
C PHE A 405 24.00 -16.75 -34.53
N LEU A 406 22.86 -16.75 -33.89
CA LEU A 406 22.66 -17.38 -32.58
C LEU A 406 23.05 -18.89 -32.63
N GLU A 407 22.58 -19.61 -33.63
CA GLU A 407 22.90 -21.03 -33.81
C GLU A 407 24.39 -21.24 -34.12
N MET A 408 25.02 -20.31 -34.86
CA MET A 408 26.48 -20.33 -35.08
C MET A 408 27.26 -20.14 -33.79
N LEU A 409 26.86 -19.18 -32.94
CA LEU A 409 27.46 -18.95 -31.63
C LEU A 409 27.33 -20.19 -30.75
N ARG A 410 26.16 -20.82 -30.72
CA ARG A 410 25.91 -22.05 -29.92
C ARG A 410 26.90 -23.16 -30.28
N ARG A 411 27.28 -23.29 -31.57
CA ARG A 411 28.22 -24.31 -32.06
C ARG A 411 29.68 -23.88 -31.95
N SER A 412 29.96 -22.61 -31.75
CA SER A 412 31.35 -22.10 -31.77
C SER A 412 32.14 -22.42 -30.50
N GLY A 413 31.46 -22.68 -29.38
CA GLY A 413 32.07 -22.81 -28.06
C GLY A 413 32.46 -21.45 -27.42
N GLU A 414 32.07 -20.33 -28.03
CA GLU A 414 32.23 -18.98 -27.45
C GLU A 414 31.04 -18.66 -26.55
N ASP A 415 31.00 -19.31 -25.40
CA ASP A 415 29.86 -19.30 -24.46
C ASP A 415 29.47 -17.89 -24.02
N ASP A 416 30.42 -16.99 -23.80
CA ASP A 416 30.16 -15.60 -23.41
C ASP A 416 29.46 -14.80 -24.52
N LEU A 417 29.83 -15.00 -25.78
CA LEU A 417 29.15 -14.40 -26.94
C LEU A 417 27.73 -14.95 -27.08
N TYR A 418 27.58 -16.27 -26.89
CA TYR A 418 26.27 -16.92 -26.98
C TYR A 418 25.31 -16.38 -25.90
N LEU A 419 25.74 -16.34 -24.62
CA LEU A 419 24.94 -15.76 -23.54
C LEU A 419 24.57 -14.28 -23.81
N GLY A 420 25.54 -13.51 -24.34
CA GLY A 420 25.30 -12.13 -24.73
C GLY A 420 24.24 -11.97 -25.81
N ALA A 421 24.31 -12.82 -26.84
CA ALA A 421 23.35 -12.80 -27.94
C ALA A 421 21.93 -13.22 -27.47
N LEU A 422 21.82 -14.20 -26.57
CA LEU A 422 20.54 -14.57 -25.95
C LEU A 422 19.88 -13.40 -25.22
N VAL A 423 20.69 -12.63 -24.47
CA VAL A 423 20.21 -11.44 -23.75
C VAL A 423 19.87 -10.30 -24.72
N ALA A 424 20.73 -10.03 -25.70
CA ALA A 424 20.53 -8.95 -26.67
C ALA A 424 19.30 -9.15 -27.57
N LEU A 425 18.95 -10.41 -27.87
CA LEU A 425 17.78 -10.78 -28.67
C LEU A 425 16.50 -11.00 -27.82
N ASP A 426 16.59 -10.90 -26.50
CA ASP A 426 15.50 -11.20 -25.57
C ASP A 426 14.89 -12.61 -25.76
N VAL A 427 15.77 -13.60 -25.94
CA VAL A 427 15.35 -15.00 -26.16
C VAL A 427 15.86 -15.96 -25.09
N VAL A 428 16.33 -15.45 -23.97
CA VAL A 428 16.84 -16.28 -22.84
C VAL A 428 15.81 -17.33 -22.44
N ALA A 429 14.55 -16.98 -22.32
CA ALA A 429 13.46 -17.89 -21.93
C ALA A 429 13.35 -19.11 -22.89
N ARG A 430 13.62 -18.94 -24.19
CA ARG A 430 13.57 -20.03 -25.20
C ARG A 430 14.77 -20.97 -25.15
N HIS A 431 15.89 -20.52 -24.58
CA HIS A 431 17.16 -21.24 -24.50
C HIS A 431 17.64 -21.38 -23.05
N LEU A 432 16.68 -21.45 -22.11
CA LEU A 432 16.93 -21.30 -20.70
C LEU A 432 17.85 -22.39 -20.11
N ASP A 433 17.73 -23.64 -20.58
CA ASP A 433 18.56 -24.73 -20.10
C ASP A 433 20.04 -24.56 -20.50
N ASP A 434 20.32 -24.08 -21.73
CA ASP A 434 21.66 -23.72 -22.15
C ASP A 434 22.19 -22.51 -21.37
N PHE A 435 21.35 -21.48 -21.20
CA PHE A 435 21.72 -20.27 -20.47
C PHE A 435 22.10 -20.59 -19.02
N GLU A 436 21.24 -21.35 -18.30
CA GLU A 436 21.48 -21.78 -16.92
C GLU A 436 22.76 -22.57 -16.79
N ARG A 437 22.93 -23.58 -17.63
CA ARG A 437 24.11 -24.46 -17.63
C ARG A 437 25.41 -23.66 -17.80
N ILE A 438 25.47 -22.76 -18.79
CA ILE A 438 26.64 -21.95 -19.07
C ILE A 438 26.88 -20.92 -17.96
N ALA A 439 25.84 -20.22 -17.49
CA ALA A 439 25.95 -19.23 -16.42
C ALA A 439 26.50 -19.85 -15.12
N ARG A 440 26.00 -21.04 -14.74
CA ARG A 440 26.51 -21.77 -13.57
C ARG A 440 27.93 -22.27 -13.76
N ALA A 441 28.29 -22.79 -14.95
CA ALA A 441 29.64 -23.24 -15.25
C ALA A 441 30.64 -22.07 -15.22
N GLY A 442 30.23 -20.88 -15.66
CA GLY A 442 31.04 -19.66 -15.63
C GLY A 442 31.21 -19.06 -14.25
N GLY A 443 30.36 -19.43 -13.29
CA GLY A 443 30.45 -19.01 -11.89
C GLY A 443 30.20 -17.52 -11.65
N ASP A 444 29.65 -16.77 -12.63
CA ASP A 444 29.31 -15.36 -12.45
C ASP A 444 27.94 -15.20 -11.79
N PRO A 445 27.87 -14.73 -10.54
CA PRO A 445 26.60 -14.56 -9.80
C PRO A 445 25.61 -13.65 -10.53
N TRP A 446 26.08 -12.67 -11.29
CA TRP A 446 25.22 -11.77 -12.05
C TRP A 446 24.41 -12.48 -13.14
N LEU A 447 25.01 -13.44 -13.83
CA LEU A 447 24.35 -14.23 -14.87
C LEU A 447 23.50 -15.34 -14.24
N VAL A 448 23.96 -15.91 -13.11
CA VAL A 448 23.19 -16.92 -12.35
C VAL A 448 21.88 -16.29 -11.83
N LEU A 449 21.92 -15.09 -11.25
CA LEU A 449 20.69 -14.40 -10.79
C LEU A 449 19.73 -14.06 -11.93
N LEU A 450 20.24 -13.81 -13.14
CA LEU A 450 19.40 -13.67 -14.33
C LEU A 450 18.73 -15.00 -14.68
N ALA A 451 19.47 -16.12 -14.65
CA ALA A 451 18.91 -17.44 -14.89
C ALA A 451 17.81 -17.79 -13.85
N GLU A 452 18.04 -17.51 -12.57
CA GLU A 452 17.06 -17.74 -11.52
C GLU A 452 15.75 -16.95 -11.75
N ARG A 453 15.87 -15.71 -12.22
CA ARG A 453 14.69 -14.91 -12.61
C ARG A 453 13.89 -15.60 -13.73
N GLU A 454 14.55 -16.01 -14.80
CA GLU A 454 13.87 -16.65 -15.95
C GLU A 454 13.32 -18.04 -15.60
N LEU A 455 14.01 -18.81 -14.75
CA LEU A 455 13.51 -20.08 -14.23
C LEU A 455 12.21 -19.87 -13.44
N SER A 456 12.13 -18.80 -12.65
CA SER A 456 10.90 -18.47 -11.92
C SER A 456 9.71 -18.17 -12.84
N VAL A 457 9.97 -17.57 -14.01
CA VAL A 457 8.93 -17.35 -15.04
C VAL A 457 8.45 -18.68 -15.61
N ARG A 458 9.38 -19.59 -15.92
CA ARG A 458 9.05 -20.93 -16.43
C ARG A 458 8.21 -21.73 -15.43
N GLU A 459 8.57 -21.71 -14.15
CA GLU A 459 7.83 -22.39 -13.08
C GLU A 459 6.42 -21.82 -12.90
N GLU A 460 6.26 -20.52 -12.95
CA GLU A 460 4.94 -19.90 -12.92
C GLU A 460 4.07 -20.34 -14.12
N HIS A 461 4.62 -20.33 -15.34
CA HIS A 461 3.90 -20.76 -16.53
C HIS A 461 3.58 -22.27 -16.52
N ALA A 462 4.37 -23.07 -15.81
CA ALA A 462 4.07 -24.49 -15.54
C ALA A 462 2.95 -24.69 -14.49
N GLY A 463 2.41 -23.63 -13.92
CA GLY A 463 1.38 -23.69 -12.87
C GLY A 463 1.95 -24.01 -11.48
N GLU A 464 3.23 -23.74 -11.25
CA GLU A 464 3.94 -23.99 -9.99
C GLU A 464 4.45 -22.68 -9.34
N PRO A 465 3.56 -21.67 -9.11
CA PRO A 465 3.98 -20.36 -8.62
C PRO A 465 4.65 -20.39 -7.25
N TRP A 466 4.36 -21.38 -6.42
CA TRP A 466 5.03 -21.58 -5.14
C TRP A 466 6.52 -21.96 -5.30
N LYS A 467 6.88 -22.71 -6.34
CA LYS A 467 8.29 -22.99 -6.67
C LYS A 467 8.98 -21.71 -7.14
N ALA A 468 8.30 -20.93 -7.98
CA ALA A 468 8.81 -19.63 -8.44
C ALA A 468 9.10 -18.69 -7.25
N GLU A 469 8.17 -18.59 -6.27
CA GLU A 469 8.39 -17.80 -5.05
C GLU A 469 9.59 -18.31 -4.26
N GLN A 470 9.66 -19.61 -3.98
CA GLN A 470 10.77 -20.22 -3.23
C GLN A 470 12.11 -19.96 -3.91
N ARG A 471 12.18 -20.10 -5.23
CA ARG A 471 13.38 -19.81 -6.04
C ARG A 471 13.80 -18.36 -5.91
N LEU A 472 12.88 -17.41 -6.09
CA LEU A 472 13.18 -15.97 -6.01
C LEU A 472 13.66 -15.57 -4.61
N ARG A 473 13.05 -16.10 -3.54
CA ARG A 473 13.48 -15.87 -2.17
C ARG A 473 14.88 -16.46 -1.90
N ALA A 474 15.15 -17.67 -2.39
CA ALA A 474 16.48 -18.29 -2.30
C ALA A 474 17.54 -17.47 -3.07
N ALA A 475 17.22 -16.98 -4.27
CA ALA A 475 18.10 -16.11 -5.02
C ALA A 475 18.34 -14.77 -4.29
N LEU A 476 17.31 -14.17 -3.70
CA LEU A 476 17.41 -12.95 -2.91
C LEU A 476 18.25 -13.13 -1.63
N SER A 477 18.24 -14.30 -1.01
CA SER A 477 19.09 -14.58 0.16
C SER A 477 20.59 -14.58 -0.17
N SER A 478 20.94 -14.82 -1.43
CA SER A 478 22.31 -14.73 -1.94
C SER A 478 22.72 -13.31 -2.33
N CYS A 479 21.79 -12.36 -2.31
CA CYS A 479 22.01 -10.97 -2.64
C CYS A 479 22.82 -10.27 -1.55
N SER A 480 24.11 -10.13 -1.77
CA SER A 480 25.01 -9.40 -0.89
C SER A 480 25.89 -8.42 -1.70
N GLY A 481 26.17 -7.28 -1.09
CA GLY A 481 27.05 -6.29 -1.66
C GLY A 481 26.41 -5.44 -2.79
N ARG A 482 27.04 -4.30 -3.02
CA ARG A 482 26.56 -3.27 -3.96
C ARG A 482 26.66 -3.72 -5.44
N GLY A 483 27.60 -4.59 -5.76
CA GLY A 483 27.84 -5.05 -7.13
C GLY A 483 26.73 -5.91 -7.71
N LEU A 484 25.95 -6.62 -6.88
CA LEU A 484 24.80 -7.44 -7.30
C LEU A 484 23.46 -6.73 -7.10
N ALA A 485 23.42 -5.60 -6.40
CA ALA A 485 22.21 -4.96 -5.97
C ALA A 485 21.24 -4.61 -7.13
N TYR A 486 21.73 -4.32 -8.32
CA TYR A 486 20.91 -4.16 -9.52
C TYR A 486 20.13 -5.45 -9.85
N ARG A 487 20.78 -6.63 -9.84
CA ARG A 487 20.10 -7.91 -10.07
C ARG A 487 19.12 -8.24 -8.95
N CYS A 488 19.49 -7.93 -7.72
CA CYS A 488 18.62 -8.11 -6.56
C CYS A 488 17.34 -7.27 -6.67
N ALA A 489 17.46 -6.03 -7.12
CA ALA A 489 16.28 -5.20 -7.41
C ALA A 489 15.41 -5.81 -8.53
N MET A 490 16.00 -6.36 -9.58
CA MET A 490 15.26 -7.05 -10.64
C MET A 490 14.55 -8.31 -10.15
N LEU A 491 15.15 -9.07 -9.20
CA LEU A 491 14.50 -10.21 -8.56
C LEU A 491 13.32 -9.78 -7.67
N ARG A 492 13.48 -8.70 -6.87
CA ARG A 492 12.38 -8.13 -6.08
C ARG A 492 11.21 -7.69 -6.97
N ARG A 493 11.52 -7.03 -8.07
CA ARG A 493 10.51 -6.64 -9.06
C ARG A 493 9.77 -7.84 -9.63
N ARG A 494 10.50 -8.91 -9.96
CA ARG A 494 9.90 -10.16 -10.44
C ARG A 494 9.03 -10.83 -9.37
N LEU A 495 9.46 -10.80 -8.11
CA LEU A 495 8.69 -11.31 -6.99
C LEU A 495 7.41 -10.48 -6.74
N ALA A 496 7.50 -9.16 -6.86
CA ALA A 496 6.34 -8.27 -6.80
C ALA A 496 5.32 -8.59 -7.92
N ASP A 497 5.77 -8.76 -9.16
CA ASP A 497 4.93 -9.17 -10.29
C ASP A 497 4.25 -10.52 -10.05
N LEU A 498 4.98 -11.51 -9.53
CA LEU A 498 4.42 -12.80 -9.14
C LEU A 498 3.31 -12.65 -8.09
N PHE A 499 3.54 -11.82 -7.07
CA PHE A 499 2.54 -11.57 -6.01
C PHE A 499 1.31 -10.83 -6.54
N VAL A 500 1.47 -9.90 -7.48
CA VAL A 500 0.33 -9.27 -8.17
C VAL A 500 -0.55 -10.32 -8.85
N ARG A 501 0.06 -11.29 -9.55
CA ARG A 501 -0.68 -12.36 -10.22
C ARG A 501 -1.33 -13.35 -9.27
N LEU A 502 -0.76 -13.51 -8.08
CA LEU A 502 -1.31 -14.35 -7.01
C LEU A 502 -2.34 -13.61 -6.13
N HIS A 503 -2.73 -12.39 -6.48
CA HIS A 503 -3.60 -11.50 -5.67
C HIS A 503 -3.06 -11.22 -4.25
N ARG A 504 -1.74 -11.17 -4.10
CA ARG A 504 -1.03 -10.82 -2.88
C ARG A 504 -0.45 -9.42 -2.99
N GLN A 505 -1.31 -8.41 -3.16
CA GLN A 505 -0.91 -7.03 -3.44
C GLN A 505 -0.16 -6.38 -2.28
N ALA A 506 -0.43 -6.77 -1.05
CA ALA A 506 0.33 -6.30 0.12
C ALA A 506 1.80 -6.74 0.03
N ASP A 507 2.03 -8.04 -0.20
CA ASP A 507 3.37 -8.59 -0.40
C ASP A 507 4.06 -7.98 -1.63
N ALA A 508 3.30 -7.77 -2.70
CA ALA A 508 3.79 -7.11 -3.92
C ALA A 508 4.28 -5.68 -3.63
N LEU A 509 3.52 -4.93 -2.85
CA LEU A 509 3.87 -3.56 -2.48
C LEU A 509 5.12 -3.49 -1.59
N GLU A 510 5.27 -4.42 -0.67
CA GLU A 510 6.46 -4.54 0.18
C GLU A 510 7.72 -4.77 -0.67
N GLU A 511 7.70 -5.78 -1.54
CA GLU A 511 8.83 -6.08 -2.42
C GLU A 511 9.13 -4.93 -3.41
N ALA A 512 8.09 -4.27 -3.93
CA ALA A 512 8.26 -3.11 -4.80
C ALA A 512 8.89 -1.92 -4.06
N ARG A 513 8.46 -1.62 -2.83
CA ARG A 513 9.04 -0.57 -1.98
C ARG A 513 10.50 -0.86 -1.62
N ASP A 514 10.81 -2.10 -1.27
CA ASP A 514 12.17 -2.52 -0.94
C ASP A 514 13.09 -2.44 -2.17
N GLY A 515 12.60 -2.92 -3.31
CA GLY A 515 13.32 -2.80 -4.58
C GLY A 515 13.56 -1.33 -4.96
N TRP A 516 12.55 -0.49 -4.82
CA TRP A 516 12.65 0.94 -5.10
C TRP A 516 13.63 1.65 -4.15
N ARG A 517 13.60 1.33 -2.84
CA ARG A 517 14.58 1.86 -1.87
C ARG A 517 16.00 1.50 -2.27
N LEU A 518 16.24 0.23 -2.61
CA LEU A 518 17.54 -0.26 -3.07
C LEU A 518 18.01 0.48 -4.32
N THR A 519 17.14 0.70 -5.31
CA THR A 519 17.49 1.41 -6.55
C THR A 519 17.81 2.88 -6.31
N ARG A 520 17.15 3.54 -5.37
CA ARG A 520 17.46 4.91 -4.95
C ARG A 520 18.84 5.02 -4.30
N GLU A 521 19.19 4.08 -3.44
CA GLU A 521 20.52 4.00 -2.80
C GLU A 521 21.63 3.78 -3.83
N LEU A 522 21.35 3.05 -4.89
CA LEU A 522 22.28 2.83 -6.00
C LEU A 522 22.34 3.98 -6.99
N GLY A 523 21.34 4.84 -7.02
CA GLY A 523 21.17 5.88 -8.03
C GLY A 523 20.75 5.36 -9.40
N GLU A 524 20.23 4.16 -9.51
CA GLU A 524 19.80 3.51 -10.76
C GLU A 524 18.48 4.08 -11.28
N TRP A 525 18.55 5.25 -11.89
CA TRP A 525 17.40 6.07 -12.32
C TRP A 525 16.37 5.33 -13.16
N ASN A 526 16.81 4.53 -14.13
CA ASN A 526 15.89 3.79 -15.01
C ASN A 526 15.13 2.70 -14.25
N LEU A 527 15.79 2.06 -13.28
CA LEU A 527 15.18 1.03 -12.47
C LEU A 527 14.24 1.62 -11.41
N GLU A 528 14.59 2.79 -10.84
CA GLU A 528 13.65 3.58 -10.02
C GLU A 528 12.35 3.86 -10.80
N GLN A 529 12.46 4.24 -12.07
CA GLN A 529 11.31 4.51 -12.93
C GLN A 529 10.40 3.28 -13.10
N GLN A 530 10.99 2.10 -13.29
CA GLN A 530 10.23 0.86 -13.41
C GLN A 530 9.48 0.53 -12.10
N PHE A 531 10.09 0.76 -10.93
CA PHE A 531 9.41 0.57 -9.65
C PHE A 531 8.29 1.56 -9.39
N LEU A 532 8.41 2.82 -9.83
CA LEU A 532 7.30 3.78 -9.77
C LEU A 532 6.09 3.29 -10.56
N GLN A 533 6.32 2.73 -11.75
CA GLN A 533 5.26 2.15 -12.57
C GLN A 533 4.64 0.91 -11.94
N GLU A 534 5.45 0.06 -11.31
CA GLU A 534 5.01 -1.14 -10.59
C GLU A 534 4.14 -0.76 -9.38
N MET A 535 4.62 0.18 -8.54
CA MET A 535 3.85 0.68 -7.40
C MET A 535 2.54 1.35 -7.83
N ALA A 536 2.53 2.06 -8.96
CA ALA A 536 1.30 2.62 -9.53
C ALA A 536 0.29 1.54 -9.92
N GLN A 537 0.75 0.45 -10.54
CA GLN A 537 -0.09 -0.69 -10.90
C GLN A 537 -0.68 -1.35 -9.65
N ILE A 538 0.16 -1.60 -8.63
CA ILE A 538 -0.27 -2.19 -7.36
C ILE A 538 -1.30 -1.28 -6.67
N ALA A 539 -1.02 0.03 -6.57
CA ALA A 539 -1.95 1.01 -5.99
C ALA A 539 -3.31 1.02 -6.72
N ARG A 540 -3.30 0.96 -8.06
CA ARG A 540 -4.52 0.86 -8.87
C ARG A 540 -5.30 -0.41 -8.57
N LEU A 541 -4.63 -1.56 -8.48
CA LEU A 541 -5.28 -2.84 -8.15
C LEU A 541 -5.87 -2.84 -6.74
N ARG A 542 -5.33 -2.04 -5.84
CA ARG A 542 -5.84 -1.81 -4.48
C ARG A 542 -6.91 -0.70 -4.42
N HIS A 543 -7.35 -0.20 -5.57
CA HIS A 543 -8.31 0.91 -5.69
C HIS A 543 -7.87 2.21 -5.00
N ASN A 544 -6.56 2.40 -4.77
CA ASN A 544 -6.00 3.67 -4.30
C ASN A 544 -5.63 4.54 -5.51
N ALA A 545 -6.64 5.24 -6.05
CA ALA A 545 -6.48 6.08 -7.23
C ALA A 545 -5.53 7.26 -6.97
N ALA A 546 -5.52 7.80 -5.75
CA ALA A 546 -4.65 8.91 -5.37
C ALA A 546 -3.16 8.54 -5.47
N SER A 547 -2.77 7.43 -4.85
CA SER A 547 -1.39 6.93 -4.92
C SER A 547 -1.01 6.50 -6.32
N ALA A 548 -1.88 5.78 -7.04
CA ALA A 548 -1.62 5.37 -8.42
C ALA A 548 -1.34 6.57 -9.34
N ARG A 549 -2.16 7.62 -9.22
CA ARG A 549 -1.99 8.88 -9.97
C ARG A 549 -0.68 9.57 -9.60
N ALA A 550 -0.34 9.65 -8.32
CA ALA A 550 0.88 10.30 -7.84
C ALA A 550 2.15 9.58 -8.37
N PHE A 551 2.22 8.26 -8.30
CA PHE A 551 3.32 7.48 -8.86
C PHE A 551 3.44 7.66 -10.38
N LEU A 552 2.33 7.63 -11.12
CA LEU A 552 2.33 7.83 -12.58
C LEU A 552 2.74 9.25 -12.96
N ARG A 553 2.26 10.27 -12.26
CA ARG A 553 2.66 11.68 -12.51
C ARG A 553 4.14 11.90 -12.20
N GLU A 554 4.67 11.33 -11.11
CA GLU A 554 6.12 11.35 -10.84
C GLU A 554 6.90 10.66 -11.96
N SER A 555 6.43 9.48 -12.39
CA SER A 555 6.99 8.75 -13.53
C SER A 555 7.02 9.62 -14.79
N LEU A 556 5.91 10.27 -15.12
CA LEU A 556 5.79 11.14 -16.30
C LEU A 556 6.77 12.33 -16.25
N SER A 557 6.93 12.94 -15.09
CA SER A 557 7.85 14.07 -14.88
C SER A 557 9.33 13.68 -15.08
N ARG A 558 9.66 12.40 -14.99
CA ARG A 558 11.02 11.87 -15.17
C ARG A 558 11.37 11.45 -16.60
N ILE A 559 10.40 11.38 -17.52
CA ILE A 559 10.55 10.88 -18.90
C ILE A 559 10.06 11.90 -19.95
N PRO A 560 10.67 13.08 -20.07
CA PRO A 560 10.14 14.15 -20.91
C PRO A 560 10.02 13.76 -22.41
N ASP A 561 10.94 12.94 -22.96
CA ASP A 561 11.09 12.72 -24.41
C ASP A 561 10.93 11.24 -24.86
N ASP A 562 10.67 10.32 -23.95
CA ASP A 562 10.47 8.91 -24.29
C ASP A 562 9.01 8.61 -24.64
N CYS A 563 8.73 8.51 -25.94
CA CYS A 563 7.38 8.33 -26.46
C CYS A 563 6.71 7.03 -26.02
N GLU A 564 7.44 5.94 -25.94
CA GLU A 564 6.91 4.64 -25.52
C GLU A 564 6.50 4.68 -24.04
N GLN A 565 7.40 5.16 -23.19
CA GLN A 565 7.15 5.32 -21.76
C GLN A 565 6.01 6.31 -21.50
N ARG A 566 5.95 7.42 -22.22
CA ARG A 566 4.85 8.39 -22.11
C ARG A 566 3.51 7.76 -22.47
N THR A 567 3.43 7.02 -23.58
CA THR A 567 2.22 6.28 -23.96
C THR A 567 1.80 5.31 -22.85
N TYR A 568 2.74 4.55 -22.30
CA TYR A 568 2.48 3.64 -21.16
C TYR A 568 1.90 4.39 -19.97
N VAL A 569 2.49 5.51 -19.56
CA VAL A 569 2.04 6.26 -18.37
C VAL A 569 0.66 6.89 -18.60
N HIS A 570 0.45 7.55 -19.75
CA HIS A 570 -0.84 8.19 -20.04
C HIS A 570 -2.00 7.19 -20.12
N ARG A 571 -1.82 6.03 -20.76
CA ARG A 571 -2.88 4.99 -20.75
C ARG A 571 -3.19 4.46 -19.36
N ASN A 572 -2.19 4.37 -18.45
CA ASN A 572 -2.42 3.98 -17.06
C ASN A 572 -3.08 5.11 -16.24
N LEU A 573 -2.76 6.38 -16.50
CA LEU A 573 -3.47 7.52 -15.94
C LEU A 573 -4.95 7.52 -16.39
N ALA A 574 -5.22 7.18 -17.65
CA ALA A 574 -6.58 7.08 -18.16
C ALA A 574 -7.41 6.02 -17.42
N ILE A 575 -6.85 4.84 -17.17
CA ILE A 575 -7.58 3.80 -16.42
C ILE A 575 -7.76 4.17 -14.95
N VAL A 576 -6.80 4.86 -14.34
CA VAL A 576 -6.94 5.40 -12.99
C VAL A 576 -8.04 6.46 -12.92
N ALA A 577 -8.06 7.41 -13.86
CA ALA A 577 -9.08 8.45 -13.92
C ALA A 577 -10.48 7.85 -14.15
N TRP A 578 -10.61 6.90 -15.07
CA TRP A 578 -11.85 6.19 -15.28
C TRP A 578 -12.32 5.46 -14.01
N SER A 579 -11.43 4.71 -13.35
CA SER A 579 -11.75 4.00 -12.11
C SER A 579 -12.20 4.93 -10.97
N ASP A 580 -11.74 6.19 -10.99
CA ASP A 580 -12.08 7.26 -10.03
C ASP A 580 -13.29 8.11 -10.50
N PHE A 581 -14.10 7.61 -11.45
CA PHE A 581 -15.29 8.28 -12.00
C PHE A 581 -14.99 9.67 -12.63
N ARG A 582 -13.84 9.79 -13.32
CA ARG A 582 -13.43 10.98 -14.05
C ARG A 582 -13.29 10.70 -15.56
N PRO A 583 -14.39 10.52 -16.27
CA PRO A 583 -14.36 10.12 -17.69
C PRO A 583 -13.69 11.18 -18.59
N ASP A 584 -13.84 12.47 -18.28
CA ASP A 584 -13.21 13.55 -19.06
C ASP A 584 -11.68 13.52 -18.92
N GLU A 585 -11.16 13.37 -17.67
CA GLU A 585 -9.72 13.19 -17.42
C GLU A 585 -9.20 11.93 -18.12
N ALA A 586 -9.96 10.85 -18.09
CA ALA A 586 -9.59 9.60 -18.77
C ALA A 586 -9.47 9.80 -20.29
N ARG A 587 -10.37 10.58 -20.90
CA ARG A 587 -10.32 10.90 -22.34
C ARG A 587 -9.11 11.76 -22.66
N GLU A 588 -8.84 12.80 -21.86
CA GLU A 588 -7.66 13.66 -22.03
C GLU A 588 -6.36 12.84 -21.98
N GLU A 589 -6.24 11.92 -21.02
CA GLU A 589 -5.07 11.07 -20.89
C GLU A 589 -4.91 10.09 -22.08
N LEU A 590 -6.01 9.54 -22.61
CA LEU A 590 -5.94 8.73 -23.83
C LEU A 590 -5.52 9.54 -25.06
N GLU A 591 -5.97 10.79 -25.18
CA GLU A 591 -5.51 11.68 -26.25
C GLU A 591 -4.01 11.95 -26.17
N GLN A 592 -3.47 12.15 -24.97
CA GLN A 592 -2.02 12.29 -24.77
C GLN A 592 -1.29 10.98 -25.15
N ALA A 593 -1.85 9.82 -24.80
CA ALA A 593 -1.26 8.51 -25.14
C ALA A 593 -1.18 8.30 -26.66
N THR A 594 -2.15 8.81 -27.45
CA THR A 594 -2.17 8.65 -28.91
C THR A 594 -1.17 9.53 -29.65
N ARG A 595 -0.66 10.60 -29.04
CA ARG A 595 0.26 11.55 -29.71
C ARG A 595 1.54 10.93 -30.26
N CYS A 596 1.97 9.84 -29.65
CA CYS A 596 3.17 9.12 -30.07
C CYS A 596 2.92 8.06 -31.14
N GLY A 597 1.68 7.83 -31.57
CA GLY A 597 1.33 6.79 -32.56
C GLY A 597 1.64 5.36 -32.08
N ARG A 598 1.79 5.14 -30.79
CA ARG A 598 2.05 3.83 -30.19
C ARG A 598 0.76 3.14 -29.78
N PRO A 599 0.75 1.78 -29.70
CA PRO A 599 -0.42 1.01 -29.27
C PRO A 599 -0.90 1.41 -27.87
N LEU A 600 -2.21 1.54 -27.70
CA LEU A 600 -2.81 1.83 -26.40
C LEU A 600 -2.83 0.60 -25.46
N GLY A 601 -2.73 -0.60 -26.02
CA GLY A 601 -2.71 -1.84 -25.26
C GLY A 601 -4.05 -2.16 -24.59
N MET A 602 -4.07 -3.20 -23.75
CA MET A 602 -5.28 -3.70 -23.08
C MET A 602 -5.92 -2.63 -22.18
N SER A 603 -5.10 -1.87 -21.43
CA SER A 603 -5.62 -0.81 -20.54
C SER A 603 -6.35 0.29 -21.32
N GLY A 604 -5.82 0.70 -22.47
CA GLY A 604 -6.48 1.66 -23.35
C GLY A 604 -7.77 1.11 -23.94
N ALA A 605 -7.78 -0.13 -24.45
CA ALA A 605 -8.95 -0.80 -24.94
C ALA A 605 -10.07 -0.90 -23.88
N TRP A 606 -9.68 -1.21 -22.65
CA TRP A 606 -10.59 -1.27 -21.50
C TRP A 606 -11.33 0.06 -21.29
N VAL A 607 -10.60 1.16 -21.13
CA VAL A 607 -11.20 2.49 -20.91
C VAL A 607 -12.05 2.91 -22.12
N LEU A 608 -11.55 2.71 -23.34
CA LEU A 608 -12.27 3.04 -24.56
C LEU A 608 -13.57 2.25 -24.70
N SER A 609 -13.62 0.99 -24.28
CA SER A 609 -14.85 0.18 -24.34
C SER A 609 -15.98 0.74 -23.48
N TYR A 610 -15.63 1.42 -22.39
CA TYR A 610 -16.59 2.14 -21.54
C TYR A 610 -16.94 3.52 -22.11
N LEU A 611 -15.95 4.31 -22.50
CA LEU A 611 -16.18 5.64 -23.08
C LEU A 611 -17.03 5.56 -24.36
N ALA A 612 -16.77 4.59 -25.23
CA ALA A 612 -17.50 4.37 -26.48
C ALA A 612 -18.98 3.96 -26.28
N ARG A 613 -19.38 3.52 -25.09
CA ARG A 613 -20.75 3.14 -24.76
C ARG A 613 -21.66 4.33 -24.46
N HIS A 614 -21.11 5.44 -23.93
CA HIS A 614 -21.86 6.58 -23.39
C HIS A 614 -22.13 7.70 -24.40
N GLY A 615 -22.60 7.37 -25.61
CA GLY A 615 -22.89 8.37 -26.66
C GLY A 615 -21.64 9.04 -27.14
N ALA A 616 -20.57 8.35 -27.05
CA ALA A 616 -19.25 8.77 -27.36
C ALA A 616 -19.12 9.28 -28.78
N GLU A 617 -18.18 10.17 -28.95
CA GLU A 617 -17.79 10.65 -30.27
C GLU A 617 -17.38 9.43 -31.13
N VAL A 618 -17.75 9.45 -32.41
CA VAL A 618 -17.36 8.45 -33.43
C VAL A 618 -15.86 8.13 -33.38
N ARG A 619 -15.07 9.11 -32.95
CA ARG A 619 -13.62 9.01 -32.73
C ARG A 619 -13.23 7.95 -31.70
N ASP A 620 -13.95 7.84 -30.59
CA ASP A 620 -13.66 6.84 -29.53
C ASP A 620 -13.90 5.41 -30.03
N GLU A 621 -14.91 5.22 -30.86
CA GLU A 621 -15.24 3.94 -31.50
C GLU A 621 -14.18 3.49 -32.51
N ASP A 622 -13.74 4.39 -33.37
CA ASP A 622 -12.69 4.09 -34.33
C ASP A 622 -11.35 3.81 -33.67
N LEU A 623 -11.06 4.52 -32.58
CA LEU A 623 -9.86 4.30 -31.80
C LEU A 623 -9.91 2.94 -31.08
N LEU A 624 -11.07 2.60 -30.50
CA LEU A 624 -11.28 1.29 -29.88
C LEU A 624 -11.10 0.16 -30.88
N ARG A 625 -11.78 0.24 -32.06
CA ARG A 625 -11.70 -0.79 -33.10
C ARG A 625 -10.26 -1.01 -33.55
N ARG A 626 -9.53 0.06 -33.83
CA ARG A 626 -8.10 -0.03 -34.20
C ARG A 626 -7.25 -0.66 -33.11
N THR A 627 -7.49 -0.29 -31.83
CA THR A 627 -6.77 -0.84 -30.69
C THR A 627 -7.04 -2.34 -30.51
N LEU A 628 -8.30 -2.77 -30.65
CA LEU A 628 -8.67 -4.19 -30.57
C LEU A 628 -8.06 -5.01 -31.71
N ASP A 629 -8.07 -4.48 -32.96
CA ASP A 629 -7.47 -5.14 -34.13
C ASP A 629 -5.95 -5.27 -34.00
N GLU A 630 -5.30 -4.29 -33.40
CA GLU A 630 -3.86 -4.34 -33.11
C GLU A 630 -3.55 -5.37 -32.02
N LEU A 631 -4.34 -5.40 -30.96
CA LEU A 631 -4.20 -6.38 -29.88
C LEU A 631 -4.38 -7.82 -30.40
N ARG A 632 -5.31 -8.06 -31.31
CA ARG A 632 -5.50 -9.40 -31.92
C ARG A 632 -4.33 -9.87 -32.79
N ARG A 633 -3.64 -8.94 -33.43
CA ARG A 633 -2.46 -9.28 -34.28
C ARG A 633 -1.22 -9.62 -33.47
N GLY A 634 -1.16 -9.22 -32.19
CA GLY A 634 -0.05 -9.55 -31.30
C GLY A 634 -0.14 -10.98 -30.73
N SER A 635 1.00 -11.50 -30.27
CA SER A 635 0.99 -12.75 -29.49
C SER A 635 0.29 -12.52 -28.14
N ARG A 636 -0.69 -13.36 -27.80
CA ARG A 636 -1.51 -13.24 -26.59
C ARG A 636 -1.61 -14.59 -25.88
N THR A 637 -1.72 -14.53 -24.54
CA THR A 637 -2.08 -15.71 -23.76
C THR A 637 -3.55 -16.07 -24.00
N PRO A 638 -3.98 -17.32 -23.77
CA PRO A 638 -5.38 -17.69 -23.87
C PRO A 638 -6.30 -16.86 -22.94
N GLY A 639 -5.84 -16.47 -21.76
CA GLY A 639 -6.58 -15.60 -20.83
C GLY A 639 -6.76 -14.19 -21.38
N GLU A 640 -5.70 -13.60 -21.94
CA GLU A 640 -5.78 -12.29 -22.61
C GLU A 640 -6.75 -12.32 -23.82
N LEU A 641 -6.80 -13.44 -24.56
CA LEU A 641 -7.75 -13.60 -25.67
C LEU A 641 -9.19 -13.67 -25.16
N ALA A 642 -9.45 -14.36 -24.07
CA ALA A 642 -10.78 -14.37 -23.44
C ALA A 642 -11.19 -12.95 -23.00
N LEU A 643 -10.26 -12.18 -22.43
CA LEU A 643 -10.51 -10.79 -22.03
C LEU A 643 -10.74 -9.87 -23.24
N LEU A 644 -10.04 -10.06 -24.35
CA LEU A 644 -10.30 -9.33 -25.60
C LEU A 644 -11.69 -9.66 -26.14
N THR A 645 -12.10 -10.94 -26.13
CA THR A 645 -13.44 -11.37 -26.57
C THR A 645 -14.53 -10.71 -25.72
N PHE A 646 -14.30 -10.58 -24.40
CA PHE A 646 -15.18 -9.81 -23.51
C PHE A 646 -15.30 -8.34 -23.94
N LEU A 647 -14.17 -7.65 -24.20
CA LEU A 647 -14.19 -6.24 -24.63
C LEU A 647 -14.95 -6.05 -25.95
N ASP A 648 -14.77 -6.97 -26.91
CA ASP A 648 -15.54 -6.99 -28.15
C ASP A 648 -17.03 -7.20 -27.88
N GLY A 649 -17.38 -8.18 -27.05
CA GLY A 649 -18.75 -8.48 -26.68
C GLY A 649 -19.45 -7.30 -26.01
N GLN A 650 -18.75 -6.63 -25.08
CA GLN A 650 -19.27 -5.42 -24.44
C GLN A 650 -19.51 -4.27 -25.45
N PHE A 651 -18.58 -4.07 -26.37
CA PHE A 651 -18.69 -3.05 -27.39
C PHE A 651 -19.82 -3.37 -28.41
N MET A 652 -19.90 -4.64 -28.85
CA MET A 652 -20.91 -5.07 -29.83
C MET A 652 -22.31 -5.11 -29.24
N LEU A 653 -22.45 -5.34 -27.94
CA LEU A 653 -23.78 -5.46 -27.30
C LEU A 653 -24.68 -4.24 -27.49
N GLU A 654 -24.11 -3.04 -27.55
CA GLU A 654 -24.82 -1.79 -27.72
C GLU A 654 -25.17 -1.51 -29.19
N ARG A 655 -24.61 -2.24 -30.16
CA ARG A 655 -24.75 -2.06 -31.59
C ARG A 655 -25.53 -3.20 -32.24
N GLU A 656 -25.08 -4.39 -31.98
CA GLU A 656 -25.63 -5.63 -32.50
C GLU A 656 -25.79 -6.63 -31.36
N ARG A 657 -26.88 -6.52 -30.64
CA ARG A 657 -27.14 -7.18 -29.38
C ARG A 657 -26.95 -8.70 -29.42
N ALA A 658 -27.33 -9.36 -30.51
CA ALA A 658 -27.20 -10.81 -30.67
C ALA A 658 -25.71 -11.21 -30.72
N SER A 659 -24.95 -10.58 -31.60
CA SER A 659 -23.50 -10.81 -31.72
C SER A 659 -22.73 -10.47 -30.43
N GLY A 660 -23.12 -9.38 -29.76
CA GLY A 660 -22.52 -9.01 -28.46
C GLY A 660 -22.74 -10.07 -27.40
N ARG A 661 -23.96 -10.63 -27.31
CA ARG A 661 -24.26 -11.74 -26.37
C ARG A 661 -23.47 -13.00 -26.72
N GLU A 662 -23.37 -13.36 -28.00
CA GLU A 662 -22.61 -14.53 -28.45
C GLU A 662 -21.11 -14.40 -28.05
N LEU A 663 -20.51 -13.24 -28.28
CA LEU A 663 -19.13 -12.94 -27.88
C LEU A 663 -18.95 -13.03 -26.38
N LEU A 664 -19.88 -12.49 -25.58
CA LEU A 664 -19.81 -12.57 -24.11
C LEU A 664 -19.90 -14.01 -23.60
N HIS A 665 -20.77 -14.84 -24.18
CA HIS A 665 -20.83 -16.28 -23.86
C HIS A 665 -19.55 -16.99 -24.30
N GLY A 666 -19.02 -16.69 -25.48
CA GLY A 666 -17.74 -17.23 -25.93
C GLY A 666 -16.57 -16.86 -25.02
N ALA A 667 -16.56 -15.65 -24.46
CA ALA A 667 -15.58 -15.23 -23.46
C ALA A 667 -15.71 -16.02 -22.14
N ILE A 668 -16.94 -16.31 -21.71
CA ILE A 668 -17.21 -17.16 -20.54
C ILE A 668 -16.69 -18.58 -20.77
N ASP A 669 -17.05 -19.20 -21.90
CA ASP A 669 -16.64 -20.58 -22.23
C ASP A 669 -15.12 -20.71 -22.33
N ALA A 670 -14.45 -19.76 -22.98
CA ALA A 670 -12.99 -19.71 -23.04
C ALA A 670 -12.36 -19.56 -21.65
N ALA A 671 -12.95 -18.74 -20.79
CA ALA A 671 -12.45 -18.50 -19.44
C ALA A 671 -12.65 -19.70 -18.51
N GLU A 672 -13.74 -20.47 -18.67
CA GLU A 672 -13.99 -21.66 -17.83
C GLU A 672 -12.98 -22.77 -18.08
N ALA A 673 -12.37 -22.83 -19.27
CA ALA A 673 -11.25 -23.72 -19.56
C ALA A 673 -9.94 -23.31 -18.84
N LEU A 674 -9.86 -22.09 -18.24
CA LEU A 674 -8.66 -21.50 -17.66
C LEU A 674 -8.91 -20.98 -16.22
N PRO A 675 -9.35 -21.81 -15.28
CA PRO A 675 -9.84 -21.35 -13.96
C PRO A 675 -8.76 -20.69 -13.09
N ARG A 676 -7.47 -20.94 -13.38
CA ARG A 676 -6.34 -20.37 -12.65
C ARG A 676 -5.80 -19.08 -13.27
N ASP A 677 -6.14 -18.79 -14.51
CA ASP A 677 -5.70 -17.59 -15.21
C ASP A 677 -6.50 -16.37 -14.76
N VAL A 678 -5.80 -15.29 -14.37
CA VAL A 678 -6.41 -14.07 -13.80
C VAL A 678 -7.24 -13.32 -14.84
N ASP A 679 -6.74 -13.20 -16.08
CA ASP A 679 -7.44 -12.46 -17.14
C ASP A 679 -8.66 -13.23 -17.62
N ALA A 680 -8.58 -14.57 -17.65
CA ALA A 680 -9.76 -15.42 -17.90
C ALA A 680 -10.81 -15.24 -16.78
N ARG A 681 -10.43 -15.23 -15.49
CA ARG A 681 -11.39 -14.96 -14.39
C ARG A 681 -12.06 -13.59 -14.52
N LYS A 682 -11.30 -12.54 -14.89
CA LYS A 682 -11.86 -11.22 -15.18
C LYS A 682 -12.85 -11.28 -16.34
N ALA A 683 -12.46 -11.89 -17.46
CA ALA A 683 -13.32 -12.05 -18.62
C ALA A 683 -14.65 -12.72 -18.25
N ARG A 684 -14.61 -13.80 -17.47
CA ARG A 684 -15.79 -14.52 -17.01
C ARG A 684 -16.73 -13.64 -16.18
N VAL A 685 -16.24 -13.03 -15.11
CA VAL A 685 -17.07 -12.28 -14.16
C VAL A 685 -17.64 -11.02 -14.80
N PHE A 686 -16.83 -10.29 -15.56
CA PHE A 686 -17.30 -9.10 -16.25
C PHE A 686 -18.28 -9.41 -17.38
N SER A 687 -18.12 -10.53 -18.10
CA SER A 687 -19.11 -10.98 -19.11
C SER A 687 -20.46 -11.28 -18.44
N TYR A 688 -20.49 -12.00 -17.32
CA TYR A 688 -21.73 -12.20 -16.57
C TYR A 688 -22.34 -10.88 -16.09
N GLY A 689 -21.54 -9.95 -15.54
CA GLY A 689 -22.02 -8.64 -15.10
C GLY A 689 -22.69 -7.84 -16.23
N VAL A 690 -22.10 -7.87 -17.44
CA VAL A 690 -22.66 -7.20 -18.62
C VAL A 690 -23.96 -7.91 -19.10
N LEU A 691 -23.99 -9.24 -19.14
CA LEU A 691 -25.20 -10.01 -19.50
C LEU A 691 -26.34 -9.82 -18.50
N VAL A 692 -26.02 -9.78 -17.18
CA VAL A 692 -26.97 -9.46 -16.10
C VAL A 692 -27.56 -8.07 -16.30
N SER A 693 -26.73 -7.08 -16.60
CA SER A 693 -27.17 -5.71 -16.86
C SER A 693 -28.03 -5.61 -18.12
N ASP A 694 -27.69 -6.36 -19.16
CA ASP A 694 -28.48 -6.43 -20.41
C ASP A 694 -29.86 -7.09 -20.22
N ALA A 695 -29.92 -8.18 -19.45
CA ALA A 695 -31.16 -8.83 -19.08
C ALA A 695 -32.06 -7.93 -18.23
N ALA A 696 -31.47 -7.23 -17.25
CA ALA A 696 -32.21 -6.30 -16.39
C ALA A 696 -32.78 -5.11 -17.17
N ARG A 697 -31.98 -4.50 -18.05
CA ARG A 697 -32.41 -3.40 -18.94
C ARG A 697 -33.57 -3.83 -19.83
N SER A 698 -33.58 -5.10 -20.19
CA SER A 698 -34.69 -5.67 -21.04
C SER A 698 -35.92 -6.10 -20.23
N GLY A 699 -35.89 -5.96 -18.90
CA GLY A 699 -36.98 -6.37 -18.01
C GLY A 699 -37.12 -7.89 -17.82
N VAL A 700 -36.14 -8.72 -18.23
CA VAL A 700 -36.19 -10.19 -18.13
C VAL A 700 -35.61 -10.66 -16.82
N GLN A 701 -36.33 -10.47 -15.72
CA GLN A 701 -35.83 -10.71 -14.35
C GLN A 701 -35.47 -12.19 -14.09
N GLU A 702 -36.17 -13.14 -14.72
CA GLU A 702 -35.82 -14.56 -14.63
C GLU A 702 -34.40 -14.84 -15.16
N GLN A 703 -34.07 -14.22 -16.29
CA GLN A 703 -32.72 -14.35 -16.87
C GLN A 703 -31.64 -13.71 -16.00
N VAL A 704 -31.95 -12.59 -15.32
CA VAL A 704 -31.04 -11.97 -14.34
C VAL A 704 -30.69 -13.00 -13.27
N LEU A 705 -31.68 -13.65 -12.65
CA LEU A 705 -31.45 -14.64 -11.61
C LEU A 705 -30.66 -15.86 -12.12
N ALA A 706 -31.00 -16.35 -13.30
CA ALA A 706 -30.33 -17.50 -13.92
C ALA A 706 -28.81 -17.18 -14.16
N LEU A 707 -28.53 -16.01 -14.74
CA LEU A 707 -27.15 -15.56 -14.97
C LEU A 707 -26.36 -15.34 -13.66
N MET A 708 -27.02 -14.81 -12.62
CA MET A 708 -26.40 -14.64 -11.30
C MET A 708 -26.05 -16.00 -10.66
N GLY A 709 -26.96 -16.98 -10.77
CA GLY A 709 -26.69 -18.34 -10.28
C GLY A 709 -25.52 -19.01 -11.02
N GLN A 710 -25.44 -18.85 -12.35
CA GLN A 710 -24.31 -19.34 -13.16
C GLN A 710 -22.99 -18.63 -12.79
N ALA A 711 -23.04 -17.30 -12.66
CA ALA A 711 -21.86 -16.50 -12.29
C ALA A 711 -21.26 -16.95 -10.95
N LEU A 712 -22.13 -17.16 -9.96
CA LEU A 712 -21.76 -17.57 -8.60
C LEU A 712 -21.61 -19.09 -8.45
N ARG A 713 -22.00 -19.89 -9.46
CA ARG A 713 -22.04 -21.37 -9.40
C ARG A 713 -22.90 -21.89 -8.23
N VAL A 714 -24.04 -21.24 -8.02
CA VAL A 714 -25.02 -21.64 -6.99
C VAL A 714 -26.39 -21.89 -7.60
N PRO A 715 -27.18 -22.84 -7.07
CA PRO A 715 -28.56 -23.01 -7.46
C PRO A 715 -29.39 -21.76 -7.07
N VAL A 716 -30.30 -21.34 -7.95
CA VAL A 716 -31.20 -20.23 -7.66
C VAL A 716 -32.46 -20.76 -7.00
N PRO A 717 -32.80 -20.33 -5.77
CA PRO A 717 -34.03 -20.76 -5.11
C PRO A 717 -35.30 -20.27 -5.87
N GLU A 718 -36.40 -21.05 -5.74
CA GLU A 718 -37.67 -20.70 -6.37
C GLU A 718 -38.41 -19.55 -5.67
N ARG A 719 -38.01 -19.14 -4.48
CA ARG A 719 -38.60 -18.09 -3.65
C ARG A 719 -37.55 -17.39 -2.83
N CYS A 720 -37.87 -16.18 -2.40
CA CYS A 720 -37.09 -15.46 -1.41
C CYS A 720 -35.62 -15.25 -1.81
N VAL A 721 -35.39 -14.69 -2.98
CA VAL A 721 -34.04 -14.40 -3.53
C VAL A 721 -33.90 -12.92 -3.80
N LEU A 722 -32.76 -12.37 -3.42
CA LEU A 722 -32.29 -11.06 -3.84
C LEU A 722 -31.02 -11.23 -4.69
N ALA A 723 -31.04 -10.75 -5.93
CA ALA A 723 -29.85 -10.65 -6.78
C ALA A 723 -29.39 -9.20 -6.89
N VAL A 724 -28.09 -8.94 -6.69
CA VAL A 724 -27.50 -7.61 -6.79
C VAL A 724 -26.20 -7.68 -7.58
N SER A 725 -26.12 -6.87 -8.63
CA SER A 725 -24.91 -6.70 -9.43
C SER A 725 -24.62 -5.20 -9.59
N VAL A 726 -23.39 -4.82 -9.37
CA VAL A 726 -22.92 -3.45 -9.53
C VAL A 726 -21.66 -3.49 -10.37
N ASP A 727 -21.67 -2.79 -11.50
CA ASP A 727 -20.46 -2.46 -12.23
C ASP A 727 -20.09 -0.97 -12.02
N HIS A 728 -19.18 -0.46 -12.85
CA HIS A 728 -18.71 0.94 -12.69
C HIS A 728 -19.86 1.94 -12.68
N GLU A 729 -20.87 1.81 -13.55
CA GLU A 729 -21.94 2.80 -13.73
C GLU A 729 -23.34 2.22 -13.49
N ARG A 730 -23.49 0.90 -13.51
CA ARG A 730 -24.79 0.24 -13.48
C ARG A 730 -25.02 -0.46 -12.17
N THR A 731 -26.28 -0.43 -11.74
CA THR A 731 -26.77 -1.17 -10.58
C THR A 731 -27.98 -1.98 -11.01
N VAL A 732 -27.93 -3.27 -10.76
CA VAL A 732 -29.04 -4.21 -10.99
C VAL A 732 -29.47 -4.78 -9.65
N THR A 733 -30.74 -4.67 -9.33
CA THR A 733 -31.36 -5.34 -8.19
C THR A 733 -32.60 -6.09 -8.66
N THR A 734 -32.68 -7.40 -8.38
CA THR A 734 -33.80 -8.25 -8.72
C THR A 734 -34.24 -9.07 -7.54
N VAL A 735 -35.53 -9.14 -7.27
CA VAL A 735 -36.13 -9.88 -6.16
C VAL A 735 -37.09 -10.89 -6.69
N ARG A 736 -37.06 -12.09 -6.13
CA ARG A 736 -38.12 -13.08 -6.18
C ARG A 736 -38.68 -13.20 -4.76
N ASP A 737 -39.96 -12.88 -4.59
CA ASP A 737 -40.60 -12.82 -3.27
C ASP A 737 -41.02 -14.20 -2.72
N ALA A 738 -41.73 -14.23 -1.60
CA ALA A 738 -42.19 -15.44 -0.93
C ALA A 738 -43.24 -16.25 -1.76
N VAL A 739 -43.95 -15.64 -2.71
CA VAL A 739 -44.89 -16.33 -3.62
C VAL A 739 -44.29 -16.64 -4.98
N GLY A 740 -43.02 -16.25 -5.22
CA GLY A 740 -42.29 -16.46 -6.46
C GLY A 740 -42.45 -15.32 -7.46
N ALA A 741 -43.11 -14.20 -7.12
CA ALA A 741 -43.24 -13.04 -8.00
C ALA A 741 -41.94 -12.30 -8.16
N LEU A 742 -41.66 -11.87 -9.41
CA LEU A 742 -40.42 -11.20 -9.78
C LEU A 742 -40.61 -9.70 -9.89
N SER A 743 -39.65 -8.96 -9.34
CA SER A 743 -39.53 -7.52 -9.52
C SER A 743 -38.08 -7.09 -9.56
N GLY A 744 -37.76 -6.01 -10.24
CA GLY A 744 -36.39 -5.56 -10.37
C GLY A 744 -36.26 -4.07 -10.69
N VAL A 745 -35.03 -3.57 -10.52
CA VAL A 745 -34.63 -2.22 -10.86
C VAL A 745 -33.30 -2.27 -11.60
N TYR A 746 -33.18 -1.49 -12.63
CA TYR A 746 -31.96 -1.21 -13.37
C TYR A 746 -31.70 0.29 -13.28
N ASP A 747 -30.48 0.68 -12.88
CA ASP A 747 -30.00 2.06 -12.86
C ASP A 747 -28.61 2.11 -13.49
N ASP A 748 -28.36 3.02 -14.41
CA ASP A 748 -27.11 3.21 -15.14
C ASP A 748 -26.46 4.58 -14.88
N ARG A 749 -26.81 5.24 -13.78
CA ARG A 749 -26.34 6.60 -13.43
C ARG A 749 -25.44 6.64 -12.20
N ARG A 750 -24.86 5.54 -11.83
CA ARG A 750 -23.94 5.53 -10.67
C ARG A 750 -22.67 6.34 -10.99
N SER A 751 -22.30 7.25 -10.10
CA SER A 751 -21.20 8.19 -10.28
C SER A 751 -20.16 8.14 -9.15
N SER A 752 -20.25 7.15 -8.26
CA SER A 752 -19.30 6.99 -7.15
C SER A 752 -19.11 5.51 -6.81
N SER A 753 -17.97 5.19 -6.21
CA SER A 753 -17.68 3.85 -5.66
C SER A 753 -18.54 3.56 -4.42
N LEU A 754 -18.70 2.27 -4.10
CA LEU A 754 -19.29 1.84 -2.84
C LEU A 754 -18.26 2.03 -1.71
N HIS A 755 -18.62 2.77 -0.66
CA HIS A 755 -17.72 3.11 0.45
C HIS A 755 -17.96 2.17 1.65
N GLY A 756 -17.62 0.88 1.49
CA GLY A 756 -17.63 -0.09 2.60
C GLY A 756 -19.02 -0.52 3.11
N THR A 757 -20.10 0.00 2.54
CA THR A 757 -21.50 -0.36 2.88
C THR A 757 -22.35 -0.41 1.60
N ALA A 758 -23.43 -1.19 1.66
CA ALA A 758 -24.42 -1.30 0.60
C ALA A 758 -25.74 -0.59 0.95
N ASP A 759 -25.71 0.33 1.93
CA ASP A 759 -26.91 1.05 2.37
C ASP A 759 -27.56 1.79 1.21
N GLY A 760 -28.89 1.62 1.10
CA GLY A 760 -29.68 2.27 0.05
C GLY A 760 -29.54 1.66 -1.36
N LEU A 761 -28.70 0.64 -1.54
CA LEU A 761 -28.49 0.00 -2.84
C LEU A 761 -29.74 -0.76 -3.31
N VAL A 762 -30.48 -1.37 -2.39
CA VAL A 762 -31.76 -2.04 -2.66
C VAL A 762 -32.91 -1.08 -2.40
N PRO A 763 -33.73 -0.72 -3.43
CA PRO A 763 -34.86 0.16 -3.24
C PRO A 763 -35.89 -0.35 -2.23
N SER A 764 -36.47 0.54 -1.41
CA SER A 764 -37.38 0.21 -0.33
C SER A 764 -38.57 -0.67 -0.77
N ARG A 765 -39.08 -0.49 -2.01
CA ARG A 765 -40.14 -1.32 -2.55
C ARG A 765 -39.74 -2.77 -2.73
N LEU A 766 -38.49 -3.05 -3.11
CA LEU A 766 -37.95 -4.40 -3.24
C LEU A 766 -37.70 -5.04 -1.87
N VAL A 767 -37.23 -4.24 -0.92
CA VAL A 767 -37.12 -4.68 0.50
C VAL A 767 -38.50 -5.08 1.04
N ALA A 768 -39.53 -4.29 0.75
CA ALA A 768 -40.92 -4.59 1.18
C ALA A 768 -41.45 -5.92 0.61
N ALA A 769 -41.09 -6.26 -0.63
CA ALA A 769 -41.44 -7.53 -1.25
C ALA A 769 -40.83 -8.75 -0.54
N LEU A 770 -39.67 -8.58 0.13
CA LEU A 770 -39.01 -9.66 0.86
C LEU A 770 -39.52 -9.86 2.30
N ARG A 771 -40.40 -8.99 2.82
CA ARG A 771 -40.86 -9.07 4.22
C ARG A 771 -41.67 -10.33 4.54
N GLY A 772 -42.23 -10.99 3.49
CA GLY A 772 -42.92 -12.27 3.64
C GLY A 772 -41.99 -13.49 3.68
N CYS A 773 -40.68 -13.27 3.54
CA CYS A 773 -39.69 -14.36 3.49
C CYS A 773 -39.22 -14.74 4.88
N GLU A 774 -39.19 -16.04 5.16
CA GLU A 774 -38.54 -16.56 6.39
C GLU A 774 -37.02 -16.44 6.34
N HIS A 775 -36.44 -16.57 5.14
CA HIS A 775 -35.01 -16.43 4.84
C HIS A 775 -34.88 -15.87 3.43
N VAL A 776 -33.88 -14.99 3.21
CA VAL A 776 -33.55 -14.44 1.91
C VAL A 776 -32.14 -14.88 1.49
N ASP A 777 -32.07 -15.59 0.36
CA ASP A 777 -30.80 -15.90 -0.28
C ASP A 777 -30.31 -14.69 -1.09
N VAL A 778 -29.12 -14.19 -0.78
CA VAL A 778 -28.54 -13.04 -1.47
C VAL A 778 -27.49 -13.51 -2.47
N LEU A 779 -27.78 -13.31 -3.75
CA LEU A 779 -26.88 -13.50 -4.87
C LEU A 779 -26.24 -12.14 -5.21
N ALA A 780 -25.00 -11.93 -4.83
CA ALA A 780 -24.28 -10.68 -5.07
C ALA A 780 -22.97 -10.92 -5.80
N LEU A 781 -22.70 -10.16 -6.86
CA LEU A 781 -21.39 -10.15 -7.50
C LEU A 781 -20.47 -9.14 -6.79
N PRO A 782 -19.13 -9.30 -6.87
CA PRO A 782 -18.22 -8.25 -6.46
C PRO A 782 -18.53 -6.93 -7.19
N PRO A 783 -18.37 -5.77 -6.56
CA PRO A 783 -17.87 -5.50 -5.22
C PRO A 783 -18.93 -5.52 -4.09
N VAL A 784 -20.18 -5.91 -4.37
CA VAL A 784 -21.27 -5.88 -3.37
C VAL A 784 -21.20 -7.04 -2.39
N HIS A 785 -20.69 -8.18 -2.84
CA HIS A 785 -20.61 -9.38 -2.02
C HIS A 785 -19.80 -9.17 -0.75
N GLY A 786 -20.41 -9.39 0.41
CA GLY A 786 -19.77 -9.19 1.71
C GLY A 786 -19.87 -7.78 2.28
N LEU A 787 -20.62 -6.85 1.64
CA LEU A 787 -20.88 -5.53 2.23
C LEU A 787 -22.03 -5.57 3.24
N PRO A 788 -21.94 -4.86 4.39
CA PRO A 788 -23.05 -4.67 5.30
C PRO A 788 -24.09 -3.68 4.75
N GLY A 789 -25.27 -3.62 5.35
CA GLY A 789 -26.31 -2.63 5.03
C GLY A 789 -27.18 -2.97 3.81
N LEU A 790 -26.99 -4.13 3.18
CA LEU A 790 -27.77 -4.49 1.98
C LEU A 790 -29.26 -4.70 2.28
N LEU A 791 -29.58 -5.33 3.40
CA LEU A 791 -30.93 -5.56 3.89
C LEU A 791 -31.06 -5.16 5.36
N PRO A 792 -32.27 -4.76 5.79
CA PRO A 792 -32.55 -4.38 7.18
C PRO A 792 -32.28 -5.51 8.18
N ALA A 793 -31.98 -5.11 9.42
CA ALA A 793 -31.63 -6.01 10.52
C ALA A 793 -32.77 -6.98 10.91
N ASP A 794 -34.03 -6.65 10.61
CA ASP A 794 -35.21 -7.45 10.91
C ASP A 794 -35.48 -8.57 9.88
N LEU A 795 -34.75 -8.60 8.76
CA LEU A 795 -34.78 -9.69 7.80
C LEU A 795 -33.73 -10.76 8.12
N ALA A 796 -34.09 -12.02 7.97
CA ALA A 796 -33.14 -13.13 8.03
C ALA A 796 -32.58 -13.37 6.62
N TRP A 797 -31.26 -13.27 6.43
CA TRP A 797 -30.65 -13.41 5.13
C TRP A 797 -29.20 -13.86 5.21
N SER A 798 -28.68 -14.44 4.11
CA SER A 798 -27.28 -14.81 3.97
C SER A 798 -26.74 -14.51 2.56
N TYR A 799 -25.45 -14.24 2.46
CA TYR A 799 -24.72 -14.24 1.19
C TYR A 799 -24.49 -15.67 0.70
N ARG A 800 -24.87 -15.95 -0.53
CA ARG A 800 -24.57 -17.24 -1.18
C ARG A 800 -23.18 -17.22 -1.77
N VAL A 801 -22.36 -18.22 -1.42
CA VAL A 801 -20.97 -18.36 -1.87
C VAL A 801 -20.85 -19.62 -2.71
N GLY A 802 -20.34 -19.47 -3.95
CA GLY A 802 -20.04 -20.60 -4.82
C GLY A 802 -18.91 -21.45 -4.26
N ARG A 803 -18.98 -22.74 -4.50
CA ARG A 803 -17.98 -23.73 -4.07
C ARG A 803 -17.38 -24.42 -5.27
N PRO A 804 -16.09 -24.84 -5.20
CA PRO A 804 -15.45 -25.58 -6.27
C PRO A 804 -15.96 -27.03 -6.44
N GLY A 805 -16.86 -27.50 -5.53
CA GLY A 805 -17.41 -28.85 -5.54
C GLY A 805 -18.75 -28.95 -4.81
N PRO A 806 -19.37 -30.13 -4.74
CA PRO A 806 -20.60 -30.34 -3.99
C PRO A 806 -20.39 -30.05 -2.51
N VAL A 807 -21.46 -29.64 -1.82
CA VAL A 807 -21.42 -29.40 -0.36
C VAL A 807 -20.91 -30.69 0.30
N PRO A 808 -19.80 -30.62 1.05
CA PRO A 808 -19.30 -31.83 1.70
C PRO A 808 -20.34 -32.36 2.67
N GLU A 809 -20.76 -33.63 2.48
CA GLU A 809 -21.43 -34.32 3.56
C GLU A 809 -20.42 -34.47 4.71
N ALA A 810 -20.85 -34.14 5.93
CA ALA A 810 -19.99 -34.26 7.09
C ALA A 810 -19.54 -35.73 7.22
N ARG A 811 -18.31 -36.01 6.80
CA ARG A 811 -17.73 -37.38 6.80
C ARG A 811 -17.34 -37.87 8.20
N VAL A 812 -17.32 -36.93 9.17
CA VAL A 812 -16.85 -37.22 10.53
C VAL A 812 -18.07 -37.29 11.47
N GLN A 813 -18.44 -38.49 11.92
CA GLN A 813 -19.39 -38.63 13.03
C GLN A 813 -18.72 -38.25 14.33
N GLY A 814 -19.28 -37.30 15.10
CA GLY A 814 -18.72 -36.84 16.39
C GLY A 814 -17.57 -35.82 16.27
N GLY A 815 -17.56 -34.96 15.23
CA GLY A 815 -16.49 -34.01 14.99
C GLY A 815 -16.30 -32.98 16.10
N ARG A 816 -15.05 -32.51 16.25
CA ARG A 816 -14.58 -31.62 17.33
C ARG A 816 -15.22 -30.25 17.24
N HIS A 817 -15.36 -29.61 18.39
CA HIS A 817 -15.67 -28.18 18.54
C HIS A 817 -14.39 -27.44 18.91
N LEU A 818 -13.75 -26.78 17.92
CA LEU A 818 -12.55 -25.99 18.14
C LEU A 818 -12.92 -24.59 18.63
N VAL A 819 -12.32 -24.18 19.75
CA VAL A 819 -12.45 -22.83 20.31
C VAL A 819 -11.05 -22.23 20.48
N VAL A 820 -10.82 -21.08 19.88
CA VAL A 820 -9.61 -20.27 20.05
C VAL A 820 -9.97 -19.03 20.85
N THR A 821 -9.31 -18.79 21.99
CA THR A 821 -9.64 -17.70 22.90
C THR A 821 -8.44 -17.29 23.75
N GLY A 822 -8.42 -16.04 24.27
CA GLY A 822 -7.38 -15.53 25.14
C GLY A 822 -5.97 -15.67 24.54
N VAL A 823 -5.86 -15.36 23.26
CA VAL A 823 -4.63 -15.53 22.46
C VAL A 823 -3.54 -14.59 22.96
N ASP A 824 -2.30 -15.10 23.04
CA ASP A 824 -1.11 -14.29 23.30
C ASP A 824 -0.62 -13.65 21.99
N ALA A 825 -1.17 -12.46 21.67
CA ALA A 825 -0.77 -11.72 20.48
C ALA A 825 0.69 -11.23 20.61
N PRO A 826 1.42 -11.05 19.48
CA PRO A 826 2.75 -10.47 19.52
C PRO A 826 2.77 -9.11 20.23
N PRO A 827 3.65 -8.88 21.22
CA PRO A 827 3.71 -7.61 21.95
C PRO A 827 3.94 -6.39 21.05
N ALA A 828 4.66 -6.57 19.95
CA ALA A 828 4.93 -5.52 18.97
C ALA A 828 3.67 -4.91 18.32
N LEU A 829 2.52 -5.60 18.40
CA LEU A 829 1.25 -5.08 17.88
C LEU A 829 0.53 -4.15 18.85
N GLY A 830 0.95 -4.09 20.12
CA GLY A 830 0.33 -3.24 21.14
C GLY A 830 -1.15 -3.56 21.38
N LEU A 831 -1.58 -4.79 21.12
CA LEU A 831 -2.96 -5.23 21.29
C LEU A 831 -3.20 -5.67 22.74
N GLU A 832 -4.31 -5.21 23.34
CA GLU A 832 -4.74 -5.67 24.64
C GLU A 832 -5.12 -7.15 24.61
N LYS A 833 -4.80 -7.89 25.67
CA LYS A 833 -5.15 -9.31 25.76
C LYS A 833 -6.66 -9.44 25.98
N LEU A 834 -7.34 -10.08 25.04
CA LEU A 834 -8.77 -10.38 25.14
C LEU A 834 -9.02 -11.35 26.31
N SER A 835 -10.09 -11.10 27.07
CA SER A 835 -10.53 -12.01 28.15
C SER A 835 -10.90 -13.37 27.56
N PRO A 836 -10.46 -14.48 28.18
CA PRO A 836 -10.91 -15.80 27.77
C PRO A 836 -12.43 -15.93 27.89
N LEU A 837 -13.03 -16.68 26.96
CA LEU A 837 -14.45 -17.03 27.09
C LEU A 837 -14.71 -17.75 28.41
N GLU A 838 -15.88 -17.50 29.01
CA GLU A 838 -16.35 -18.24 30.18
C GLU A 838 -16.48 -19.74 29.84
N ALA A 839 -16.16 -20.59 30.77
CA ALA A 839 -16.36 -22.02 30.58
C ALA A 839 -17.83 -22.33 30.29
N PRO A 840 -18.16 -23.20 29.34
CA PRO A 840 -19.55 -23.54 29.04
C PRO A 840 -20.23 -24.13 30.28
N ARG A 841 -21.47 -23.72 30.53
CA ARG A 841 -22.27 -24.23 31.66
C ARG A 841 -22.46 -25.75 31.63
N VAL A 842 -22.46 -26.34 30.43
CA VAL A 842 -22.53 -27.79 30.21
C VAL A 842 -21.21 -28.24 29.59
N PRO A 843 -20.48 -29.19 30.19
CA PRO A 843 -19.25 -29.69 29.61
C PRO A 843 -19.48 -30.28 28.22
N ASP A 844 -18.74 -29.82 27.24
CA ASP A 844 -18.72 -30.38 25.88
C ASP A 844 -17.47 -31.27 25.71
N PRO A 845 -17.63 -32.60 25.69
CA PRO A 845 -16.50 -33.52 25.61
C PRO A 845 -15.77 -33.47 24.26
N LEU A 846 -16.34 -32.86 23.24
CA LEU A 846 -15.75 -32.69 21.92
C LEU A 846 -15.05 -31.33 21.76
N ARG A 847 -15.10 -30.47 22.80
CA ARG A 847 -14.48 -29.17 22.79
C ARG A 847 -12.95 -29.27 22.89
N VAL A 848 -12.28 -28.79 21.88
CA VAL A 848 -10.82 -28.57 21.85
C VAL A 848 -10.59 -27.08 22.00
N GLU A 849 -9.91 -26.69 23.05
CA GLU A 849 -9.65 -25.27 23.30
C GLU A 849 -8.18 -24.95 23.16
N LEU A 850 -7.87 -23.96 22.34
CA LEU A 850 -6.53 -23.39 22.16
C LEU A 850 -6.51 -22.01 22.83
N ARG A 851 -5.64 -21.86 23.85
CA ARG A 851 -5.46 -20.60 24.60
C ARG A 851 -4.02 -20.14 24.62
N GLY A 852 -3.82 -18.85 24.81
CA GLY A 852 -2.51 -18.23 25.00
C GLY A 852 -1.53 -18.54 23.86
N ALA A 853 -0.32 -18.92 24.21
CA ALA A 853 0.74 -19.30 23.28
C ALA A 853 0.44 -20.59 22.48
N ALA A 854 -0.56 -21.39 22.90
CA ALA A 854 -0.90 -22.60 22.16
C ALA A 854 -1.75 -22.32 20.88
N ALA A 855 -2.28 -21.12 20.72
CA ALA A 855 -3.14 -20.74 19.60
C ALA A 855 -2.32 -20.23 18.40
N THR A 856 -1.36 -21.03 17.92
CA THR A 856 -0.52 -20.66 16.76
C THR A 856 -1.19 -20.99 15.43
N PRO A 857 -0.85 -20.29 14.31
CA PRO A 857 -1.45 -20.53 13.00
C PRO A 857 -1.43 -22.00 12.56
N SER A 858 -0.29 -22.66 12.62
CA SER A 858 -0.15 -24.06 12.19
C SER A 858 -0.99 -25.02 13.05
N ARG A 859 -1.13 -24.73 14.34
CA ARG A 859 -1.94 -25.56 15.24
C ARG A 859 -3.42 -25.35 15.01
N VAL A 860 -3.85 -24.10 14.84
CA VAL A 860 -5.24 -23.76 14.52
C VAL A 860 -5.65 -24.42 13.20
N LEU A 861 -4.86 -24.27 12.13
CA LEU A 861 -5.13 -24.89 10.83
C LEU A 861 -5.28 -26.42 10.94
N ARG A 862 -4.40 -27.07 11.68
CA ARG A 862 -4.47 -28.53 11.88
C ARG A 862 -5.72 -28.98 12.61
N GLU A 863 -6.11 -28.28 13.71
CA GLU A 863 -7.30 -28.64 14.48
C GLU A 863 -8.60 -28.30 13.76
N MET A 864 -8.59 -27.31 12.84
CA MET A 864 -9.73 -26.96 12.01
C MET A 864 -10.13 -28.05 11.01
N ALA A 865 -9.18 -28.87 10.55
CA ALA A 865 -9.38 -29.82 9.44
C ALA A 865 -10.57 -30.77 9.66
N GLU A 866 -10.77 -31.26 10.89
CA GLU A 866 -11.81 -32.22 11.25
C GLU A 866 -12.92 -31.63 12.14
N ALA A 867 -12.87 -30.32 12.39
CA ALA A 867 -13.83 -29.67 13.25
C ALA A 867 -15.22 -29.61 12.60
N ARG A 868 -16.29 -29.74 13.42
CA ARG A 868 -17.69 -29.46 13.03
C ARG A 868 -18.14 -28.07 13.41
N GLU A 869 -17.52 -27.50 14.43
CA GLU A 869 -17.71 -26.13 14.85
C GLU A 869 -16.33 -25.49 15.08
N ILE A 870 -16.18 -24.28 14.64
CA ILE A 870 -14.94 -23.49 14.79
C ILE A 870 -15.33 -22.12 15.35
N GLU A 871 -14.78 -21.75 16.48
CA GLU A 871 -14.95 -20.44 17.09
C GLU A 871 -13.59 -19.78 17.28
N LEU A 872 -13.38 -18.64 16.64
CA LEU A 872 -12.17 -17.87 16.73
C LEU A 872 -12.45 -16.52 17.40
N HIS A 873 -12.17 -16.43 18.72
CA HIS A 873 -12.27 -15.21 19.51
C HIS A 873 -10.88 -14.61 19.65
N THR A 874 -10.53 -13.71 18.74
CA THR A 874 -9.22 -13.11 18.64
C THR A 874 -9.30 -11.71 18.03
N HIS A 875 -8.21 -10.98 18.03
CA HIS A 875 -8.15 -9.73 17.29
C HIS A 875 -8.19 -9.99 15.78
N GLY A 876 -9.01 -9.19 15.09
CA GLY A 876 -8.98 -9.08 13.65
C GLY A 876 -8.28 -7.79 13.27
N LEU A 877 -7.36 -7.87 12.32
CA LEU A 877 -6.71 -6.71 11.75
C LEU A 877 -7.04 -6.62 10.26
N PHE A 878 -7.28 -5.41 9.84
CA PHE A 878 -7.28 -5.06 8.43
C PHE A 878 -6.18 -4.03 8.22
N SER A 879 -5.04 -4.50 7.75
CA SER A 879 -3.93 -3.64 7.37
C SER A 879 -3.61 -3.92 5.91
N SER A 880 -3.77 -2.92 5.09
CA SER A 880 -3.40 -3.00 3.68
C SER A 880 -1.91 -3.26 3.46
N GLU A 881 -1.09 -3.14 4.48
CA GLU A 881 0.34 -3.44 4.45
C GLU A 881 0.63 -4.92 4.74
N LEU A 882 -0.25 -5.59 5.51
CA LEU A 882 -0.07 -6.98 5.92
C LEU A 882 -0.89 -7.97 5.09
N SER A 883 -2.08 -7.56 4.63
CA SER A 883 -2.98 -8.43 3.87
C SER A 883 -3.98 -7.62 3.05
N ASP A 884 -4.35 -8.11 1.87
CA ASP A 884 -5.41 -7.52 1.05
C ASP A 884 -6.82 -7.79 1.59
N SER A 885 -6.96 -8.74 2.52
CA SER A 885 -8.18 -9.02 3.28
C SER A 885 -7.87 -8.96 4.77
N SER A 886 -8.90 -9.10 5.60
CA SER A 886 -8.70 -9.23 7.04
C SER A 886 -7.85 -10.45 7.38
N LEU A 887 -7.10 -10.35 8.45
CA LEU A 887 -6.37 -11.43 9.06
C LEU A 887 -6.76 -11.57 10.54
N LEU A 888 -6.64 -12.77 11.08
CA LEU A 888 -6.82 -13.05 12.50
C LEU A 888 -5.46 -13.12 13.18
N VAL A 889 -5.31 -12.44 14.31
CA VAL A 889 -4.09 -12.43 15.09
C VAL A 889 -4.08 -13.65 16.02
N LEU A 890 -3.07 -14.48 15.87
CA LEU A 890 -2.82 -15.66 16.68
C LEU A 890 -1.50 -15.53 17.44
N ALA A 891 -1.18 -16.50 18.29
CA ALA A 891 0.10 -16.54 18.95
C ALA A 891 1.22 -16.80 17.94
N PRO A 892 2.40 -16.17 18.10
CA PRO A 892 3.49 -16.32 17.15
C PRO A 892 4.06 -17.75 17.14
N GLU A 893 4.39 -18.20 15.95
CA GLU A 893 5.21 -19.41 15.73
C GLU A 893 6.69 -19.11 16.07
N GLU A 894 7.52 -20.15 16.11
CA GLU A 894 8.98 -19.99 16.31
C GLU A 894 9.66 -19.11 15.24
N ASP A 895 9.09 -19.06 14.04
CA ASP A 895 9.55 -18.20 12.93
C ASP A 895 8.92 -16.80 12.95
N GLY A 896 8.13 -16.47 13.97
CA GLY A 896 7.47 -15.19 14.15
C GLY A 896 6.14 -15.02 13.41
N ARG A 897 5.65 -16.01 12.66
CA ARG A 897 4.34 -15.94 11.99
C ARG A 897 3.20 -15.99 13.01
N TYR A 898 2.32 -15.03 12.98
CA TYR A 898 1.19 -14.92 13.91
C TYR A 898 -0.16 -14.72 13.21
N ALA A 899 -0.17 -14.44 11.91
CA ALA A 899 -1.38 -14.12 11.18
C ALA A 899 -2.02 -15.38 10.57
N LEU A 900 -3.34 -15.48 10.65
CA LEU A 900 -4.13 -16.42 9.86
C LEU A 900 -4.90 -15.64 8.80
N ALA A 901 -4.47 -15.78 7.54
CA ALA A 901 -5.02 -15.07 6.39
C ALA A 901 -5.89 -15.98 5.50
N ALA A 902 -6.69 -15.37 4.62
CA ALA A 902 -7.64 -16.06 3.76
C ALA A 902 -7.00 -17.12 2.83
N ASN A 903 -5.79 -16.86 2.30
CA ASN A 903 -5.06 -17.80 1.46
C ASN A 903 -4.72 -19.09 2.21
N GLN A 904 -4.25 -19.01 3.46
CA GLN A 904 -3.90 -20.17 4.28
C GLN A 904 -5.14 -20.99 4.61
N VAL A 905 -6.27 -20.34 4.91
CA VAL A 905 -7.55 -21.02 5.17
C VAL A 905 -8.02 -21.76 3.92
N ARG A 906 -7.95 -21.13 2.75
CA ARG A 906 -8.38 -21.71 1.47
C ARG A 906 -7.62 -23.00 1.12
N GLU A 907 -6.36 -23.07 1.47
CA GLU A 907 -5.51 -24.25 1.23
C GLU A 907 -5.74 -25.42 2.21
N GLN A 908 -6.50 -25.17 3.30
CA GLN A 908 -6.77 -26.17 4.34
C GLN A 908 -8.14 -26.82 4.13
N PRO A 909 -8.27 -28.08 3.65
CA PRO A 909 -9.55 -28.74 3.51
C PRO A 909 -10.24 -28.94 4.86
N LEU A 910 -11.52 -28.59 4.97
CA LEU A 910 -12.35 -28.72 6.16
C LEU A 910 -13.32 -29.91 6.01
N ALA A 911 -12.85 -31.10 6.31
CA ALA A 911 -13.61 -32.37 6.12
C ALA A 911 -14.87 -32.47 7.02
N GLY A 912 -14.92 -31.71 8.12
CA GLY A 912 -16.05 -31.67 9.05
C GLY A 912 -17.24 -30.82 8.60
N ALA A 913 -17.14 -30.08 7.48
CA ALA A 913 -18.12 -29.09 7.02
C ALA A 913 -18.60 -28.17 8.16
N PRO A 914 -17.70 -27.45 8.83
CA PRO A 914 -17.99 -26.77 10.09
C PRO A 914 -18.95 -25.59 9.94
N LEU A 915 -19.64 -25.29 11.06
CA LEU A 915 -20.11 -23.94 11.37
C LEU A 915 -18.92 -23.14 11.89
N VAL A 916 -18.65 -21.96 11.30
CA VAL A 916 -17.53 -21.11 11.67
C VAL A 916 -18.04 -19.79 12.24
N LEU A 917 -17.56 -19.40 13.42
CA LEU A 917 -17.82 -18.15 14.08
C LEU A 917 -16.52 -17.36 14.20
N LEU A 918 -16.42 -16.25 13.48
CA LEU A 918 -15.26 -15.35 13.51
C LEU A 918 -15.61 -14.14 14.39
N ALA A 919 -15.42 -14.30 15.69
CA ALA A 919 -15.62 -13.23 16.67
C ALA A 919 -14.36 -12.36 16.76
N ALA A 920 -14.11 -11.61 15.71
CA ALA A 920 -12.96 -10.73 15.54
C ALA A 920 -13.35 -9.47 14.74
N CYS A 921 -12.74 -8.34 15.08
CA CYS A 921 -12.98 -7.07 14.41
C CYS A 921 -12.70 -7.17 12.92
N GLY A 922 -13.63 -6.71 12.08
CA GLY A 922 -13.45 -6.63 10.64
C GLY A 922 -13.17 -7.95 9.92
N ALA A 923 -13.41 -9.12 10.54
CA ALA A 923 -13.08 -10.44 9.98
C ALA A 923 -13.76 -10.75 8.63
N ALA A 924 -14.88 -10.09 8.32
CA ALA A 924 -15.59 -10.23 7.04
C ALA A 924 -15.15 -9.19 5.99
N ARG A 925 -14.25 -8.27 6.30
CA ARG A 925 -13.81 -7.29 5.30
C ARG A 925 -13.14 -8.00 4.12
N ALA A 926 -13.61 -7.69 2.93
CA ALA A 926 -13.07 -8.23 1.69
C ALA A 926 -12.05 -7.28 1.05
N ALA A 927 -11.13 -7.84 0.28
CA ALA A 927 -10.31 -7.07 -0.63
C ALA A 927 -11.19 -6.38 -1.70
N PRO A 928 -10.87 -5.15 -2.11
CA PRO A 928 -11.71 -4.37 -3.01
C PRO A 928 -11.58 -4.78 -4.49
N PHE A 929 -11.56 -6.08 -4.79
CA PHE A 929 -11.48 -6.55 -6.17
C PHE A 929 -12.87 -6.51 -6.86
N LEU A 930 -12.89 -6.12 -8.12
CA LEU A 930 -14.12 -6.02 -8.90
C LEU A 930 -14.55 -7.36 -9.52
N HIS A 931 -13.70 -8.36 -9.52
CA HIS A 931 -13.91 -9.63 -10.21
C HIS A 931 -13.83 -10.86 -9.29
N GLU A 932 -13.44 -10.66 -8.02
CA GLU A 932 -13.28 -11.75 -7.07
C GLU A 932 -13.52 -11.22 -5.64
N THR A 933 -14.21 -12.02 -4.81
CA THR A 933 -14.33 -11.72 -3.38
C THR A 933 -13.24 -12.47 -2.63
N VAL A 934 -12.24 -11.75 -2.17
CA VAL A 934 -11.18 -12.29 -1.30
C VAL A 934 -11.47 -11.84 0.13
N SER A 935 -11.96 -12.78 0.97
CA SER A 935 -12.23 -12.54 2.39
C SER A 935 -12.11 -13.84 3.17
N LEU A 936 -11.95 -13.75 4.50
CA LEU A 936 -11.92 -14.92 5.36
C LEU A 936 -13.19 -15.77 5.26
N PRO A 937 -14.43 -15.21 5.33
CA PRO A 937 -15.63 -16.02 5.17
C PRO A 937 -15.69 -16.83 3.88
N VAL A 938 -15.35 -16.20 2.75
CA VAL A 938 -15.32 -16.88 1.44
C VAL A 938 -14.27 -17.99 1.44
N ALA A 939 -13.08 -17.72 1.97
CA ALA A 939 -12.01 -18.73 2.07
C ALA A 939 -12.43 -19.94 2.91
N PHE A 940 -13.14 -19.74 4.02
CA PHE A 940 -13.68 -20.84 4.83
C PHE A 940 -14.73 -21.67 4.07
N ILE A 941 -15.64 -21.01 3.33
CA ILE A 941 -16.65 -21.72 2.51
C ILE A 941 -15.96 -22.54 1.40
N GLU A 942 -15.01 -21.96 0.70
CA GLU A 942 -14.24 -22.64 -0.35
C GLU A 942 -13.42 -23.81 0.21
N ALA A 943 -12.89 -23.68 1.43
CA ALA A 943 -12.20 -24.75 2.15
C ALA A 943 -13.12 -25.89 2.62
N GLY A 944 -14.45 -25.70 2.61
CA GLY A 944 -15.44 -26.71 2.95
C GLY A 944 -16.36 -26.38 4.15
N ALA A 945 -16.28 -25.19 4.73
CA ALA A 945 -17.21 -24.78 5.78
C ALA A 945 -18.65 -24.69 5.24
N ARG A 946 -19.62 -25.08 6.06
CA ARG A 946 -21.04 -25.03 5.70
C ARG A 946 -21.60 -23.61 5.83
N THR A 947 -21.24 -22.93 6.90
CA THR A 947 -21.80 -21.64 7.30
C THR A 947 -20.73 -20.84 8.02
N VAL A 948 -20.58 -19.56 7.71
CA VAL A 948 -19.63 -18.65 8.36
C VAL A 948 -20.34 -17.40 8.83
N LEU A 949 -20.12 -17.02 10.09
CA LEU A 949 -20.53 -15.74 10.66
C LEU A 949 -19.28 -14.90 10.94
N ALA A 950 -19.29 -13.64 10.51
CA ALA A 950 -18.18 -12.71 10.70
C ALA A 950 -18.64 -11.25 10.67
N SER A 951 -17.95 -10.36 11.38
CA SER A 951 -18.23 -8.92 11.36
C SER A 951 -17.37 -8.18 10.33
N THR A 952 -17.98 -7.19 9.67
CA THR A 952 -17.25 -6.24 8.81
C THR A 952 -16.69 -5.05 9.57
N GLY A 953 -17.14 -4.80 10.79
CA GLY A 953 -16.72 -3.70 11.65
C GLY A 953 -16.12 -4.15 12.96
N ASP A 954 -15.79 -3.17 13.79
CA ASP A 954 -15.28 -3.40 15.12
C ASP A 954 -16.38 -3.95 16.03
N ILE A 955 -16.04 -4.92 16.85
CA ILE A 955 -16.93 -5.56 17.82
C ILE A 955 -16.37 -5.38 19.23
N PRO A 956 -17.20 -5.18 20.25
CA PRO A 956 -16.73 -5.09 21.63
C PRO A 956 -16.28 -6.45 22.15
N ASP A 957 -15.42 -6.47 23.17
CA ASP A 957 -14.94 -7.71 23.81
C ASP A 957 -16.09 -8.57 24.35
N THR A 958 -17.22 -7.94 24.69
CA THR A 958 -18.45 -8.62 25.15
C THR A 958 -19.21 -9.34 24.03
N ALA A 959 -18.82 -9.14 22.75
CA ALA A 959 -19.48 -9.76 21.60
C ALA A 959 -19.44 -11.30 21.61
N GLY A 960 -18.52 -11.91 22.36
CA GLY A 960 -18.44 -13.37 22.53
C GLY A 960 -19.80 -13.99 22.93
N ARG A 961 -20.57 -13.32 23.83
CA ARG A 961 -21.90 -13.77 24.23
C ARG A 961 -22.93 -13.75 23.10
N PHE A 962 -22.83 -12.81 22.19
CA PHE A 962 -23.68 -12.73 21.00
C PHE A 962 -23.46 -13.95 20.09
N PHE A 963 -22.20 -14.25 19.77
CA PHE A 963 -21.86 -15.40 18.93
C PHE A 963 -22.24 -16.73 19.60
N GLU A 964 -22.03 -16.85 20.91
CA GLU A 964 -22.44 -18.01 21.68
C GLU A 964 -23.96 -18.22 21.61
N SER A 965 -24.76 -17.17 21.82
CA SER A 965 -26.21 -17.23 21.72
C SER A 965 -26.70 -17.63 20.32
N VAL A 966 -26.09 -17.09 19.26
CA VAL A 966 -26.39 -17.51 17.87
C VAL A 966 -26.08 -19.00 17.67
N ARG A 967 -24.93 -19.48 18.15
CA ARG A 967 -24.56 -20.89 18.07
C ARG A 967 -25.56 -21.78 18.80
N GLU A 968 -25.95 -21.43 20.02
CA GLU A 968 -26.92 -22.20 20.81
C GLU A 968 -28.28 -22.31 20.10
N ARG A 969 -28.75 -21.23 19.48
CA ARG A 969 -29.97 -21.24 18.66
C ARG A 969 -29.84 -22.19 17.46
N ILE A 970 -28.67 -22.17 16.79
CA ILE A 970 -28.38 -23.09 15.67
C ILE A 970 -28.36 -24.54 16.16
N ARG A 971 -27.70 -24.83 17.30
CA ARG A 971 -27.68 -26.16 17.93
C ARG A 971 -29.09 -26.64 18.32
N ALA A 972 -29.97 -25.69 18.69
CA ALA A 972 -31.36 -25.97 18.98
C ALA A 972 -32.24 -26.18 17.72
N GLY A 973 -31.63 -26.13 16.52
CA GLY A 973 -32.30 -26.42 15.24
C GLY A 973 -32.80 -25.18 14.49
N ALA A 974 -32.51 -23.98 14.93
CA ALA A 974 -32.85 -22.77 14.18
C ALA A 974 -31.94 -22.63 12.93
N PRO A 975 -32.49 -22.24 11.77
CA PRO A 975 -31.67 -21.81 10.63
C PRO A 975 -30.71 -20.69 11.03
N ALA A 976 -29.47 -20.71 10.53
CA ALA A 976 -28.42 -19.77 10.94
C ALA A 976 -28.83 -18.31 10.70
N SER A 977 -29.47 -18.01 9.60
CA SER A 977 -29.97 -16.65 9.28
C SER A 977 -31.03 -16.16 10.26
N ARG A 978 -31.95 -17.05 10.69
CA ARG A 978 -32.96 -16.72 11.70
C ARG A 978 -32.30 -16.55 13.08
N ALA A 979 -31.38 -17.45 13.44
CA ALA A 979 -30.64 -17.36 14.69
C ALA A 979 -29.88 -16.04 14.81
N LEU A 980 -29.20 -15.60 13.73
CA LEU A 980 -28.51 -14.33 13.67
C LEU A 980 -29.47 -13.13 13.75
N ARG A 981 -30.58 -13.12 13.00
CA ARG A 981 -31.61 -12.08 13.06
C ARG A 981 -32.16 -11.93 14.47
N ASP A 982 -32.59 -13.02 15.07
CA ASP A 982 -33.28 -13.01 16.38
C ASP A 982 -32.33 -12.54 17.48
N GLU A 983 -31.04 -12.95 17.46
CA GLU A 983 -30.06 -12.44 18.42
C GLU A 983 -29.70 -10.98 18.16
N ARG A 984 -29.60 -10.56 16.92
CA ARG A 984 -29.37 -9.16 16.54
C ARG A 984 -30.48 -8.26 17.10
N LEU A 985 -31.73 -8.65 16.90
CA LEU A 985 -32.88 -7.91 17.44
C LEU A 985 -32.93 -7.90 18.97
N ALA A 986 -32.61 -9.05 19.62
CA ALA A 986 -32.53 -9.15 21.06
C ALA A 986 -31.43 -8.27 21.66
N TRP A 987 -30.28 -8.17 20.94
CA TRP A 987 -29.17 -7.30 21.35
C TRP A 987 -29.54 -5.82 21.21
N LEU A 988 -30.08 -5.41 20.06
CA LEU A 988 -30.51 -4.02 19.80
C LEU A 988 -31.64 -3.57 20.74
N ALA A 989 -32.49 -4.49 21.22
CA ALA A 989 -33.48 -4.17 22.23
C ALA A 989 -32.85 -3.89 23.61
N ARG A 990 -31.72 -4.50 23.93
CA ARG A 990 -30.96 -4.26 25.17
C ARG A 990 -30.06 -3.03 25.07
N GLU A 991 -29.43 -2.84 23.91
CA GLU A 991 -28.45 -1.79 23.61
C GLU A 991 -28.81 -1.08 22.30
N PRO A 992 -29.79 -0.16 22.30
CA PRO A 992 -30.26 0.49 21.07
C PRO A 992 -29.20 1.32 20.33
N ALA A 993 -28.17 1.77 21.05
CA ALA A 993 -27.06 2.54 20.47
C ALA A 993 -25.97 1.67 19.81
N ALA A 994 -26.01 0.33 19.98
CA ALA A 994 -25.04 -0.56 19.40
C ALA A 994 -25.24 -0.66 17.88
N THR A 995 -24.23 -0.29 17.09
CA THR A 995 -24.26 -0.38 15.61
C THR A 995 -23.64 -1.67 15.08
N TRP A 996 -22.75 -2.27 15.85
CA TRP A 996 -21.95 -3.43 15.41
C TRP A 996 -22.78 -4.70 15.11
N PRO A 997 -23.93 -5.02 15.77
CA PRO A 997 -24.68 -6.24 15.46
C PRO A 997 -25.20 -6.26 14.01
N ALA A 998 -25.46 -5.09 13.42
CA ALA A 998 -25.85 -4.96 12.03
C ALA A 998 -24.70 -5.26 11.05
N GLN A 999 -23.46 -5.23 11.52
CA GLN A 999 -22.26 -5.50 10.72
C GLN A 999 -21.85 -6.98 10.74
N VAL A 1000 -22.47 -7.81 11.57
CA VAL A 1000 -22.25 -9.25 11.55
C VAL A 1000 -23.03 -9.85 10.39
N LEU A 1001 -22.34 -10.53 9.47
CA LEU A 1001 -22.88 -11.11 8.25
C LEU A 1001 -22.82 -12.63 8.29
N LEU A 1002 -23.71 -13.25 7.51
CA LEU A 1002 -23.80 -14.69 7.34
C LEU A 1002 -23.47 -15.05 5.90
N PHE A 1003 -22.63 -16.07 5.72
CA PHE A 1003 -22.21 -16.64 4.44
C PHE A 1003 -22.51 -18.14 4.39
N GLU A 1004 -23.13 -18.63 3.29
CA GLU A 1004 -23.54 -20.03 3.08
C GLU A 1004 -23.25 -20.54 1.68
#